data_1f898d5ea4d22ae0ca86e2475bff09cc
#
_entry.id   1f898d5ea4d22ae0ca86e2475bff09cc
#
_cell.length_a   1.000
_cell.length_b   1.000
_cell.length_c   1.000
_cell.angle_alpha   90.00
_cell.angle_beta   90.00
_cell.angle_gamma   90.00
#
_symmetry.space_group_name_H-M   'P 1'
#
loop_
_entity.id
_entity.type
_entity.pdbx_description
1 polymer ?
#
loop_
_entity_poly.entity_id
_entity_poly.type
_entity_poly.pdbx_seq_one_letter_code
_entity_poly.pdbx_strand_id
1 'polypeptide(L)'
;MRNKQKKPLRRKMFHLSSLHVPEKKEMAMKRIIDKEKFIQEIKNNVKNLYRKTLEEASQQEVYQAVSNAIKNVIIDQWLATQKTFEKEDPKILYYMSMEFLMGRALGNNLINMTAYQQVKEALDEIGFDLNVIEDQEPDPALGNGGLGRLAACFMESLSTLGYPAYGCGIRYRYGLFRQKIENGFQVEEPDNWLKDGYPFELRRPEHTFEVKFGGYVRSEVVGNGRTKFIHEGYQSVRAVPYDMPVLGYNNNMVNVLIAWDAEPEEYFELDAFDKGDYKKAVEQENLARNLVDVLYPNDNHIQGKELRLKQQYFFVSASVQRAIARYKKHHTDLHKLPEKVAIQLNDTHPTVAVAELMRILLDEEGMEWDEAWEITTHTCAYTNHTIMSEALEKWPIEIFSRLLPRIYQIVEEINRRFILDIEKKFPGEHNKVQKMAIIYDGQVKMAHLAIAAGCSVNGVARLHTEILKNQELHDFYQMFPEKFNNKTNGITQRRFLYHGNPLLAEWVNKYIGNDWVTNLPHLEKLAVYAEDEKAQQEFMNIKYQNKLRLADYIWKHNGVKVDPRSIFDVQVKRLHEYKRQLLNILHVMYLYNKIKEHPEMEFYPRTFIFGAKAAAGYRIAKLTIKLINSVAEVINNDVSINGKIKVVFIEDYKVSTAEWIFAAADVSEQISTASKEASGTGNMKFMLNGAVTLGTMDGANVEIVEEVGQENAFIFGMSSEEVIEHEKKRDYDPMQIFNNDQDVRQVLMQLINGMYSKNDSELFRPLYNSLLNTNETQFADTYFILKDFRSYVEAQEKVEKAYRDEKGWAKMALLNVAHSGKFTSDRTIQEYVDDIWHLDKVKVEMP
;
A
#
# COMPACT_ATOMS: atom_id res chain seq x y z
N MET A 1 44.33 -27.99 -8.26
CA MET A 1 45.08 -27.48 -9.43
C MET A 1 44.40 -26.24 -9.99
N ARG A 2 45.11 -25.12 -9.97
CA ARG A 2 44.88 -23.81 -10.61
C ARG A 2 43.46 -23.22 -10.67
N ASN A 3 43.19 -22.41 -9.64
CA ASN A 3 42.21 -21.29 -9.64
C ASN A 3 42.49 -20.38 -10.86
N LYS A 4 41.49 -20.18 -11.71
CA LYS A 4 41.45 -19.05 -12.64
C LYS A 4 40.49 -18.01 -12.04
N GLN A 5 41.06 -16.99 -11.45
CA GLN A 5 40.35 -15.73 -11.10
C GLN A 5 39.78 -15.14 -12.39
N LYS A 6 38.45 -15.01 -12.45
CA LYS A 6 37.77 -14.19 -13.47
C LYS A 6 37.87 -12.74 -13.01
N LYS A 7 38.62 -11.91 -13.72
CA LYS A 7 38.61 -10.46 -13.62
C LYS A 7 37.20 -9.91 -13.97
N PRO A 8 36.67 -8.95 -13.24
CA PRO A 8 35.39 -8.31 -13.60
C PRO A 8 35.56 -7.54 -14.90
N LEU A 9 34.65 -7.75 -15.84
CA LEU A 9 34.53 -6.94 -17.06
C LEU A 9 34.22 -5.49 -16.66
N ARG A 10 35.13 -4.57 -16.94
CA ARG A 10 34.90 -3.13 -16.86
C ARG A 10 33.74 -2.76 -17.79
N ARG A 11 32.62 -2.35 -17.22
CA ARG A 11 31.50 -1.69 -17.92
C ARG A 11 32.03 -0.46 -18.62
N LYS A 12 31.91 -0.39 -19.93
CA LYS A 12 32.04 0.86 -20.68
C LYS A 12 30.82 1.72 -20.28
N MET A 13 31.04 2.69 -19.40
CA MET A 13 30.12 3.80 -19.22
C MET A 13 30.07 4.57 -20.53
N PHE A 14 28.89 4.69 -21.10
CA PHE A 14 28.68 5.68 -22.14
C PHE A 14 28.72 7.06 -21.46
N HIS A 15 29.82 7.77 -21.64
CA HIS A 15 29.88 9.18 -21.36
C HIS A 15 28.91 9.88 -22.31
N LEU A 16 27.85 10.47 -21.79
CA LEU A 16 27.12 11.52 -22.45
C LEU A 16 28.05 12.72 -22.53
N SER A 17 28.68 12.90 -23.72
CA SER A 17 29.46 14.05 -24.04
C SER A 17 28.55 15.28 -24.08
N SER A 18 28.80 16.22 -23.17
CA SER A 18 28.60 17.69 -23.25
C SER A 18 27.58 18.16 -24.29
N LEU A 19 26.31 18.25 -23.92
CA LEU A 19 25.39 19.21 -24.47
C LEU A 19 25.61 20.53 -23.71
N HIS A 20 26.07 21.54 -24.41
CA HIS A 20 26.23 22.89 -23.89
C HIS A 20 24.87 23.44 -23.45
N VAL A 21 24.66 23.52 -22.17
CA VAL A 21 23.51 24.20 -21.56
C VAL A 21 23.94 25.66 -21.37
N PRO A 22 23.16 26.67 -21.83
CA PRO A 22 23.48 28.05 -21.54
C PRO A 22 23.36 28.30 -20.02
N GLU A 23 24.38 28.90 -19.44
CA GLU A 23 24.42 29.34 -18.05
C GLU A 23 23.21 30.27 -17.73
N LYS A 24 22.16 29.72 -17.15
CA LYS A 24 21.22 30.50 -16.34
C LYS A 24 21.78 30.52 -14.93
N LYS A 25 21.86 31.71 -14.33
CA LYS A 25 22.29 31.97 -12.97
C LYS A 25 21.71 30.89 -12.04
N GLU A 26 22.54 29.96 -11.60
CA GLU A 26 22.29 29.10 -10.49
C GLU A 26 22.02 29.98 -9.26
N MET A 27 20.79 29.99 -8.77
CA MET A 27 20.56 30.33 -7.37
C MET A 27 21.37 29.31 -6.57
N ALA A 28 22.38 29.76 -5.87
CA ALA A 28 23.24 28.92 -5.05
C ALA A 28 22.36 28.04 -4.15
N MET A 29 22.23 26.75 -4.48
CA MET A 29 21.58 25.77 -3.62
C MET A 29 22.29 25.81 -2.27
N LYS A 30 21.53 26.07 -1.21
CA LYS A 30 22.05 26.04 0.16
C LYS A 30 22.66 24.65 0.38
N ARG A 31 23.97 24.56 0.57
CA ARG A 31 24.63 23.28 0.87
C ARG A 31 24.11 22.78 2.19
N ILE A 32 23.32 21.71 2.15
CA ILE A 32 22.73 21.04 3.33
C ILE A 32 23.78 20.14 3.97
N ILE A 33 24.70 19.60 3.16
CA ILE A 33 25.74 18.65 3.60
C ILE A 33 27.13 19.25 3.30
N ASP A 34 27.95 19.34 4.33
CA ASP A 34 29.39 19.59 4.19
C ASP A 34 30.06 18.29 3.76
N LYS A 35 30.52 18.24 2.52
CA LYS A 35 31.05 17.02 1.88
C LYS A 35 32.22 16.40 2.66
N GLU A 36 33.17 17.20 3.10
CA GLU A 36 34.37 16.69 3.80
C GLU A 36 34.00 16.09 5.16
N LYS A 37 33.15 16.79 5.92
CA LYS A 37 32.63 16.29 7.19
C LYS A 37 31.82 15.03 6.99
N PHE A 38 30.98 14.97 5.98
CA PHE A 38 30.15 13.81 5.68
C PHE A 38 31.00 12.57 5.35
N ILE A 39 32.03 12.73 4.49
CA ILE A 39 32.97 11.64 4.19
C ILE A 39 33.69 11.17 5.46
N GLN A 40 34.13 12.11 6.30
CA GLN A 40 34.80 11.77 7.55
C GLN A 40 33.85 11.02 8.51
N GLU A 41 32.57 11.40 8.55
CA GLU A 41 31.55 10.73 9.35
C GLU A 41 31.28 9.31 8.87
N ILE A 42 31.20 9.09 7.55
CA ILE A 42 31.10 7.73 6.99
C ILE A 42 32.29 6.87 7.44
N LYS A 43 33.53 7.38 7.32
CA LYS A 43 34.72 6.66 7.75
C LYS A 43 34.70 6.34 9.26
N ASN A 44 34.24 7.28 10.08
CA ASN A 44 34.10 7.11 11.51
C ASN A 44 33.01 6.05 11.83
N ASN A 45 31.89 6.07 11.14
CA ASN A 45 30.83 5.10 11.31
C ASN A 45 31.29 3.69 10.94
N VAL A 46 32.00 3.50 9.81
CA VAL A 46 32.58 2.19 9.46
C VAL A 46 33.54 1.70 10.54
N LYS A 47 34.45 2.58 11.00
CA LYS A 47 35.39 2.23 12.05
C LYS A 47 34.69 1.84 13.36
N ASN A 48 33.72 2.64 13.79
CA ASN A 48 33.09 2.46 15.11
C ASN A 48 32.10 1.28 15.15
N LEU A 49 31.34 1.07 14.07
CA LEU A 49 30.36 -0.01 14.00
C LEU A 49 31.01 -1.37 13.69
N TYR A 50 32.06 -1.38 12.83
CA TYR A 50 32.59 -2.63 12.26
C TYR A 50 34.07 -2.88 12.55
N ARG A 51 34.82 -1.90 13.15
CA ARG A 51 36.26 -1.96 13.36
C ARG A 51 37.06 -2.24 12.09
N LYS A 52 36.63 -1.63 10.99
CA LYS A 52 37.22 -1.75 9.63
C LYS A 52 37.61 -0.39 9.10
N THR A 53 38.51 -0.41 8.11
CA THR A 53 38.70 0.74 7.24
C THR A 53 37.62 0.75 6.15
N LEU A 54 37.48 1.86 5.41
CA LEU A 54 36.49 1.97 4.36
C LEU A 54 36.76 0.99 3.19
N GLU A 55 38.02 0.69 2.91
CA GLU A 55 38.45 -0.24 1.88
C GLU A 55 38.14 -1.70 2.22
N GLU A 56 38.02 -2.02 3.52
CA GLU A 56 37.70 -3.35 4.03
C GLU A 56 36.17 -3.55 4.19
N ALA A 57 35.41 -2.47 4.14
CA ALA A 57 33.98 -2.53 4.38
C ALA A 57 33.22 -3.12 3.18
N SER A 58 32.25 -3.96 3.46
CA SER A 58 31.27 -4.43 2.45
C SER A 58 30.31 -3.30 2.08
N GLN A 59 29.64 -3.42 0.93
CA GLN A 59 28.63 -2.46 0.49
C GLN A 59 27.50 -2.29 1.52
N GLN A 60 27.09 -3.36 2.20
CA GLN A 60 26.09 -3.34 3.27
C GLN A 60 26.58 -2.54 4.48
N GLU A 61 27.84 -2.69 4.88
CA GLU A 61 28.43 -1.92 5.98
C GLU A 61 28.56 -0.43 5.62
N VAL A 62 28.89 -0.13 4.35
CA VAL A 62 28.92 1.26 3.84
C VAL A 62 27.51 1.85 3.82
N TYR A 63 26.48 1.09 3.38
CA TYR A 63 25.08 1.51 3.48
C TYR A 63 24.70 1.92 4.91
N GLN A 64 25.03 1.09 5.91
CA GLN A 64 24.77 1.38 7.31
C GLN A 64 25.50 2.66 7.78
N ALA A 65 26.74 2.82 7.36
CA ALA A 65 27.55 3.99 7.73
C ALA A 65 27.02 5.29 7.10
N VAL A 66 26.64 5.26 5.82
CA VAL A 66 26.02 6.38 5.09
C VAL A 66 24.68 6.73 5.70
N SER A 67 23.81 5.74 5.93
CA SER A 67 22.49 5.95 6.52
C SER A 67 22.56 6.55 7.93
N ASN A 68 23.52 6.14 8.76
CA ASN A 68 23.72 6.75 10.07
C ASN A 68 24.24 8.20 9.96
N ALA A 69 25.11 8.52 9.01
CA ALA A 69 25.53 9.90 8.76
C ALA A 69 24.36 10.80 8.31
N ILE A 70 23.50 10.31 7.42
CA ILE A 70 22.27 11.00 7.01
C ILE A 70 21.30 11.14 8.17
N LYS A 71 21.11 10.09 8.99
CA LYS A 71 20.26 10.16 10.18
C LYS A 71 20.65 11.29 11.12
N ASN A 72 21.94 11.55 11.32
CA ASN A 72 22.38 12.64 12.20
C ASN A 72 21.90 14.01 11.67
N VAL A 73 21.92 14.24 10.37
CA VAL A 73 21.35 15.46 9.75
C VAL A 73 19.83 15.53 9.96
N ILE A 74 19.14 14.39 9.79
CA ILE A 74 17.69 14.30 10.00
C ILE A 74 17.32 14.60 11.46
N ILE A 75 18.11 14.14 12.42
CA ILE A 75 17.86 14.38 13.85
C ILE A 75 17.87 15.88 14.17
N ASP A 76 18.75 16.68 13.58
CA ASP A 76 18.76 18.12 13.80
C ASP A 76 17.46 18.78 13.33
N GLN A 77 16.95 18.40 12.14
CA GLN A 77 15.66 18.86 11.63
C GLN A 77 14.49 18.35 12.51
N TRP A 78 14.58 17.12 12.97
CA TRP A 78 13.56 16.52 13.83
C TRP A 78 13.47 17.22 15.18
N LEU A 79 14.59 17.53 15.79
CA LEU A 79 14.64 18.33 17.04
C LEU A 79 14.06 19.72 16.83
N ALA A 80 14.35 20.38 15.70
CA ALA A 80 13.74 21.66 15.35
C ALA A 80 12.21 21.54 15.21
N THR A 81 11.73 20.49 14.54
CA THR A 81 10.28 20.21 14.40
C THR A 81 9.62 20.00 15.76
N GLN A 82 10.23 19.19 16.65
CA GLN A 82 9.68 18.95 17.99
C GLN A 82 9.59 20.23 18.80
N LYS A 83 10.64 21.06 18.81
CA LYS A 83 10.61 22.36 19.51
C LYS A 83 9.56 23.30 18.95
N THR A 84 9.34 23.27 17.64
CA THR A 84 8.29 24.08 17.01
C THR A 84 6.91 23.61 17.45
N PHE A 85 6.67 22.28 17.45
CA PHE A 85 5.39 21.72 17.94
C PHE A 85 5.15 21.98 19.43
N GLU A 86 6.18 21.96 20.26
CA GLU A 86 6.05 22.32 21.67
C GLU A 86 5.76 23.79 21.89
N LYS A 87 6.30 24.68 21.05
CA LYS A 87 6.11 26.11 21.14
C LYS A 87 4.75 26.57 20.58
N GLU A 88 4.36 26.03 19.42
CA GLU A 88 3.18 26.49 18.69
C GLU A 88 1.91 25.72 19.08
N ASP A 89 2.07 24.56 19.71
CA ASP A 89 0.98 23.68 20.15
C ASP A 89 -0.10 23.46 19.08
N PRO A 90 0.29 23.00 17.87
CA PRO A 90 -0.66 22.82 16.79
C PRO A 90 -1.58 21.63 17.01
N LYS A 91 -2.72 21.60 16.30
CA LYS A 91 -3.54 20.38 16.18
C LYS A 91 -2.73 19.31 15.45
N ILE A 92 -2.76 18.07 15.96
CA ILE A 92 -1.99 16.96 15.43
C ILE A 92 -2.89 15.83 14.95
N LEU A 93 -2.63 15.34 13.73
CA LEU A 93 -3.26 14.16 13.19
C LEU A 93 -2.54 12.89 13.69
N TYR A 94 -3.32 11.92 14.15
CA TYR A 94 -2.89 10.54 14.38
C TYR A 94 -3.52 9.65 13.30
N TYR A 95 -2.72 9.32 12.29
CA TYR A 95 -3.14 8.49 11.16
C TYR A 95 -2.90 7.02 11.52
N MET A 96 -3.97 6.32 11.87
CA MET A 96 -3.92 4.94 12.35
C MET A 96 -4.09 3.96 11.21
N SER A 97 -3.10 3.12 10.96
CA SER A 97 -3.13 2.12 9.89
C SER A 97 -2.46 0.83 10.32
N MET A 98 -3.06 -0.30 9.91
CA MET A 98 -2.48 -1.63 10.09
C MET A 98 -1.21 -1.83 9.26
N GLU A 99 -1.02 -1.03 8.21
CA GLU A 99 0.11 -1.12 7.28
C GLU A 99 0.68 0.25 6.90
N PHE A 100 2.02 0.29 6.79
CA PHE A 100 2.76 1.40 6.19
C PHE A 100 3.81 0.85 5.23
N LEU A 101 3.50 0.84 3.94
CA LEU A 101 4.41 0.32 2.91
C LEU A 101 5.39 1.42 2.47
N MET A 102 6.37 1.70 3.34
CA MET A 102 7.28 2.83 3.21
C MET A 102 8.23 2.74 2.01
N GLY A 103 8.68 1.53 1.66
CA GLY A 103 9.78 1.34 0.73
C GLY A 103 11.11 1.78 1.33
N ARG A 104 12.18 1.76 0.53
CA ARG A 104 13.51 2.20 0.93
C ARG A 104 13.51 3.68 1.32
N ALA A 105 14.22 4.01 2.40
CA ALA A 105 14.22 5.36 2.98
C ALA A 105 15.41 6.22 2.51
N LEU A 106 16.60 5.64 2.28
CA LEU A 106 17.82 6.40 2.00
C LEU A 106 17.63 7.38 0.83
N GLY A 107 17.32 6.87 -0.37
CA GLY A 107 17.13 7.70 -1.55
C GLY A 107 15.97 8.70 -1.41
N ASN A 108 14.85 8.27 -0.83
CA ASN A 108 13.71 9.14 -0.60
C ASN A 108 14.03 10.29 0.37
N ASN A 109 14.76 10.02 1.44
CA ASN A 109 15.21 11.04 2.39
C ASN A 109 16.17 12.03 1.71
N LEU A 110 17.12 11.52 0.90
CA LEU A 110 18.05 12.38 0.17
C LEU A 110 17.35 13.33 -0.81
N ILE A 111 16.30 12.85 -1.49
CA ILE A 111 15.48 13.67 -2.37
C ILE A 111 14.72 14.73 -1.59
N ASN A 112 14.04 14.34 -0.51
CA ASN A 112 13.25 15.26 0.30
C ASN A 112 14.13 16.33 0.97
N MET A 113 15.35 15.97 1.36
CA MET A 113 16.36 16.91 1.84
C MET A 113 17.01 17.74 0.72
N THR A 114 16.74 17.47 -0.55
CA THR A 114 17.46 18.04 -1.71
C THR A 114 18.98 17.83 -1.68
N ALA A 115 19.43 16.74 -1.08
CA ALA A 115 20.84 16.40 -0.84
C ALA A 115 21.36 15.27 -1.74
N TYR A 116 20.54 14.70 -2.63
CA TYR A 116 20.86 13.51 -3.42
C TYR A 116 22.16 13.66 -4.21
N GLN A 117 22.29 14.77 -4.96
CA GLN A 117 23.48 15.03 -5.77
C GLN A 117 24.75 15.26 -4.92
N GLN A 118 24.62 15.94 -3.79
CA GLN A 118 25.75 16.20 -2.87
C GLN A 118 26.29 14.89 -2.27
N VAL A 119 25.39 13.96 -1.86
CA VAL A 119 25.78 12.66 -1.34
C VAL A 119 26.36 11.77 -2.41
N LYS A 120 25.77 11.80 -3.63
CA LYS A 120 26.32 11.08 -4.78
C LYS A 120 27.76 11.49 -5.07
N GLU A 121 28.05 12.78 -5.15
CA GLU A 121 29.40 13.31 -5.38
C GLU A 121 30.38 12.94 -4.24
N ALA A 122 29.89 12.92 -3.00
CA ALA A 122 30.71 12.50 -1.87
C ALA A 122 31.08 11.01 -1.92
N LEU A 123 30.13 10.16 -2.31
CA LEU A 123 30.36 8.71 -2.46
C LEU A 123 31.23 8.40 -3.68
N ASP A 124 31.02 9.07 -4.82
CA ASP A 124 31.85 8.93 -6.02
C ASP A 124 33.33 9.24 -5.70
N GLU A 125 33.60 10.27 -4.87
CA GLU A 125 34.98 10.64 -4.46
C GLU A 125 35.68 9.54 -3.65
N ILE A 126 34.94 8.80 -2.85
CA ILE A 126 35.49 7.69 -2.05
C ILE A 126 35.30 6.31 -2.70
N GLY A 127 34.86 6.30 -3.98
CA GLY A 127 34.83 5.12 -4.83
C GLY A 127 33.59 4.25 -4.72
N PHE A 128 32.45 4.77 -4.23
CA PHE A 128 31.17 4.06 -4.12
C PHE A 128 30.12 4.68 -5.02
N ASP A 129 29.30 3.83 -5.64
CA ASP A 129 28.11 4.24 -6.40
C ASP A 129 26.89 4.28 -5.47
N LEU A 130 26.25 5.46 -5.36
CA LEU A 130 25.07 5.64 -4.50
C LEU A 130 23.94 4.65 -4.83
N ASN A 131 23.71 4.36 -6.12
CA ASN A 131 22.65 3.39 -6.49
C ASN A 131 22.96 1.98 -5.95
N VAL A 132 24.23 1.58 -5.95
CA VAL A 132 24.64 0.28 -5.39
C VAL A 132 24.49 0.26 -3.88
N ILE A 133 24.73 1.39 -3.22
CA ILE A 133 24.53 1.55 -1.76
C ILE A 133 23.05 1.53 -1.41
N GLU A 134 22.18 2.23 -2.17
CA GLU A 134 20.72 2.18 -1.99
C GLU A 134 20.17 0.76 -2.18
N ASP A 135 20.76 -0.03 -3.09
CA ASP A 135 20.33 -1.42 -3.33
C ASP A 135 20.62 -2.36 -2.15
N GLN A 136 21.44 -1.95 -1.18
CA GLN A 136 21.67 -2.71 0.05
C GLN A 136 20.54 -2.54 1.07
N GLU A 137 19.70 -1.49 0.94
CA GLU A 137 18.59 -1.26 1.85
C GLU A 137 17.45 -2.26 1.61
N PRO A 138 17.01 -3.01 2.64
CA PRO A 138 15.79 -3.79 2.53
C PRO A 138 14.57 -2.87 2.53
N ASP A 139 13.52 -3.21 1.76
CA ASP A 139 12.22 -2.57 1.95
C ASP A 139 11.68 -2.97 3.34
N PRO A 140 11.30 -2.03 4.22
CA PRO A 140 10.66 -2.38 5.49
C PRO A 140 9.35 -3.14 5.26
N ALA A 141 9.24 -4.33 5.84
CA ALA A 141 8.10 -5.23 5.63
C ALA A 141 6.86 -4.83 6.47
N LEU A 142 6.53 -3.54 6.49
CA LEU A 142 5.47 -2.96 7.31
C LEU A 142 4.14 -2.78 6.55
N GLY A 143 4.03 -3.29 5.35
CA GLY A 143 2.82 -3.17 4.53
C GLY A 143 2.75 -4.21 3.42
N ASN A 144 1.56 -4.30 2.80
CA ASN A 144 1.27 -5.31 1.79
C ASN A 144 1.00 -4.69 0.40
N GLY A 145 0.14 -3.66 0.34
CA GLY A 145 -0.35 -3.19 -0.95
C GLY A 145 -0.81 -1.73 -0.96
N GLY A 146 -1.93 -1.47 -1.65
CA GLY A 146 -2.46 -0.12 -1.88
C GLY A 146 -2.74 0.67 -0.62
N LEU A 147 -3.35 0.03 0.39
CA LEU A 147 -3.69 0.65 1.67
C LEU A 147 -2.42 1.15 2.39
N GLY A 148 -1.41 0.28 2.53
CA GLY A 148 -0.17 0.62 3.22
C GLY A 148 0.67 1.63 2.44
N ARG A 149 0.68 1.56 1.09
CA ARG A 149 1.40 2.56 0.28
C ARG A 149 0.70 3.92 0.31
N LEU A 150 -0.64 3.96 0.36
CA LEU A 150 -1.39 5.19 0.54
C LEU A 150 -1.01 5.88 1.86
N ALA A 151 -0.99 5.13 2.97
CA ALA A 151 -0.56 5.65 4.27
C ALA A 151 0.84 6.26 4.22
N ALA A 152 1.79 5.60 3.53
CA ALA A 152 3.14 6.11 3.33
C ALA A 152 3.18 7.39 2.48
N CYS A 153 2.41 7.46 1.38
CA CYS A 153 2.29 8.67 0.55
C CYS A 153 1.67 9.83 1.34
N PHE A 154 0.66 9.54 2.15
CA PHE A 154 -0.01 10.55 2.98
C PHE A 154 0.92 11.14 4.03
N MET A 155 1.71 10.33 4.71
CA MET A 155 2.70 10.81 5.68
C MET A 155 3.74 11.73 5.02
N GLU A 156 4.23 11.38 3.83
CA GLU A 156 5.16 12.22 3.07
C GLU A 156 4.51 13.53 2.62
N SER A 157 3.28 13.49 2.13
CA SER A 157 2.54 14.69 1.72
C SER A 157 2.22 15.61 2.91
N LEU A 158 1.84 15.05 4.07
CA LEU A 158 1.64 15.81 5.31
C LEU A 158 2.91 16.58 5.69
N SER A 159 4.06 15.90 5.65
CA SER A 159 5.36 16.54 5.94
C SER A 159 5.72 17.61 4.90
N THR A 160 5.50 17.34 3.60
CA THR A 160 5.81 18.28 2.52
C THR A 160 4.94 19.54 2.59
N LEU A 161 3.66 19.38 2.94
CA LEU A 161 2.71 20.50 3.06
C LEU A 161 2.83 21.26 4.38
N GLY A 162 3.60 20.73 5.34
CA GLY A 162 3.84 21.35 6.64
C GLY A 162 2.75 21.06 7.68
N TYR A 163 2.01 19.95 7.56
CA TYR A 163 0.97 19.58 8.51
C TYR A 163 1.50 18.61 9.58
N PRO A 164 1.27 18.90 10.88
CA PRO A 164 1.69 18.03 11.98
C PRO A 164 0.94 16.71 12.00
N ALA A 165 1.69 15.60 11.98
CA ALA A 165 1.09 14.27 11.98
C ALA A 165 1.98 13.19 12.61
N TYR A 166 1.34 12.17 13.18
CA TYR A 166 1.94 10.89 13.55
C TYR A 166 1.24 9.78 12.79
N GLY A 167 1.99 8.96 12.04
CA GLY A 167 1.53 7.65 11.60
C GLY A 167 1.62 6.68 12.78
N CYS A 168 0.61 5.83 12.95
CA CYS A 168 0.55 4.87 14.05
C CYS A 168 0.29 3.47 13.50
N GLY A 169 1.23 2.55 13.72
CA GLY A 169 1.14 1.17 13.25
C GLY A 169 2.00 0.21 14.08
N ILE A 170 2.19 -1.00 13.57
CA ILE A 170 2.97 -2.05 14.22
C ILE A 170 4.34 -2.18 13.57
N ARG A 171 5.38 -2.39 14.37
CA ARG A 171 6.74 -2.73 13.93
C ARG A 171 6.82 -4.24 13.71
N TYR A 172 6.31 -4.70 12.55
CA TYR A 172 6.38 -6.12 12.25
C TYR A 172 7.82 -6.60 12.08
N ARG A 173 8.16 -7.72 12.70
CA ARG A 173 9.52 -8.31 12.61
C ARG A 173 9.78 -8.97 11.26
N TYR A 174 8.76 -9.64 10.73
CA TYR A 174 8.79 -10.33 9.43
C TYR A 174 7.75 -9.78 8.44
N GLY A 175 6.83 -8.95 8.92
CA GLY A 175 5.81 -8.25 8.16
C GLY A 175 5.00 -9.15 7.24
N LEU A 176 4.83 -8.71 5.98
CA LEU A 176 4.38 -9.59 4.93
C LEU A 176 5.55 -10.49 4.50
N PHE A 177 5.25 -11.74 4.21
CA PHE A 177 6.26 -12.72 3.79
C PHE A 177 7.05 -12.27 2.55
N ARG A 178 8.29 -12.73 2.45
CA ARG A 178 9.06 -12.75 1.21
C ARG A 178 8.52 -13.86 0.33
N GLN A 179 8.21 -13.54 -0.93
CA GLN A 179 7.71 -14.53 -1.88
C GLN A 179 8.85 -15.21 -2.62
N LYS A 180 8.83 -16.53 -2.65
CA LYS A 180 9.58 -17.37 -3.59
C LYS A 180 8.66 -18.07 -4.56
N ILE A 181 9.16 -18.35 -5.74
CA ILE A 181 8.49 -19.20 -6.73
C ILE A 181 9.26 -20.51 -6.86
N GLU A 182 8.70 -21.61 -6.33
CA GLU A 182 9.28 -22.95 -6.42
C GLU A 182 8.38 -23.86 -7.25
N ASN A 183 8.92 -24.40 -8.33
CA ASN A 183 8.15 -25.19 -9.30
C ASN A 183 6.88 -24.45 -9.80
N GLY A 184 6.95 -23.13 -9.91
CA GLY A 184 5.85 -22.26 -10.33
C GLY A 184 4.83 -21.93 -9.22
N PHE A 185 4.95 -22.49 -8.03
CA PHE A 185 4.10 -22.18 -6.88
C PHE A 185 4.69 -21.04 -6.03
N GLN A 186 3.82 -20.21 -5.45
CA GLN A 186 4.21 -19.31 -4.39
C GLN A 186 4.56 -20.08 -3.11
N VAL A 187 5.74 -19.79 -2.57
CA VAL A 187 6.20 -20.22 -1.26
C VAL A 187 6.45 -18.96 -0.41
N GLU A 188 5.99 -18.97 0.81
CA GLU A 188 6.12 -17.87 1.75
C GLU A 188 7.33 -18.10 2.66
N GLU A 189 8.27 -17.14 2.69
CA GLU A 189 9.41 -17.12 3.60
C GLU A 189 9.32 -15.90 4.54
N PRO A 190 9.84 -15.98 5.77
CA PRO A 190 9.96 -14.81 6.62
C PRO A 190 10.82 -13.72 5.97
N ASP A 191 10.33 -12.49 5.92
CA ASP A 191 11.12 -11.33 5.47
C ASP A 191 11.87 -10.71 6.64
N ASN A 192 13.09 -11.20 6.91
CA ASN A 192 13.90 -10.73 8.02
C ASN A 192 14.61 -9.40 7.69
N TRP A 193 13.83 -8.34 7.43
CA TRP A 193 14.33 -7.02 7.06
C TRP A 193 15.14 -6.33 8.17
N LEU A 194 14.97 -6.73 9.44
CA LEU A 194 15.67 -6.21 10.60
C LEU A 194 17.00 -6.94 10.90
N LYS A 195 17.38 -7.91 10.10
CA LYS A 195 18.53 -8.79 10.33
C LYS A 195 19.84 -8.03 10.65
N ASP A 196 20.10 -6.96 9.91
CA ASP A 196 21.32 -6.16 10.06
C ASP A 196 21.05 -4.81 10.79
N GLY A 197 19.87 -4.69 11.44
CA GLY A 197 19.36 -3.45 12.02
C GLY A 197 18.82 -2.49 10.96
N TYR A 198 17.97 -1.55 11.38
CA TYR A 198 17.42 -0.53 10.51
C TYR A 198 17.87 0.87 10.96
N PRO A 199 18.68 1.58 10.17
CA PRO A 199 19.29 2.84 10.63
C PRO A 199 18.30 3.95 10.95
N PHE A 200 17.16 4.00 10.22
CA PHE A 200 16.19 5.10 10.28
C PHE A 200 15.10 4.91 11.34
N GLU A 201 15.32 4.13 12.38
CA GLU A 201 14.42 4.03 13.53
C GLU A 201 15.11 4.42 14.84
N LEU A 202 14.32 4.94 15.79
CA LEU A 202 14.76 5.27 17.15
C LEU A 202 13.81 4.63 18.16
N ARG A 203 14.32 3.72 19.01
CA ARG A 203 13.57 3.15 20.12
C ARG A 203 13.39 4.21 21.22
N ARG A 204 12.13 4.42 21.65
CA ARG A 204 11.75 5.46 22.62
C ARG A 204 11.09 4.83 23.86
N PRO A 205 11.85 4.18 24.74
CA PRO A 205 11.30 3.44 25.89
C PRO A 205 10.59 4.36 26.89
N GLU A 206 10.90 5.65 26.91
CA GLU A 206 10.26 6.66 27.76
C GLU A 206 8.79 6.93 27.37
N HIS A 207 8.33 6.40 26.24
CA HIS A 207 6.96 6.48 25.75
C HIS A 207 6.30 5.10 25.69
N THR A 208 6.68 4.20 26.61
CA THR A 208 6.08 2.86 26.73
C THR A 208 4.72 2.96 27.40
N PHE A 209 3.75 2.18 26.86
CA PHE A 209 2.41 2.05 27.43
C PHE A 209 2.05 0.58 27.65
N GLU A 210 1.25 0.33 28.70
CA GLU A 210 0.70 -0.99 28.99
C GLU A 210 -0.55 -1.21 28.15
N VAL A 211 -0.68 -2.40 27.51
CA VAL A 211 -1.88 -2.83 26.79
C VAL A 211 -2.38 -4.14 27.39
N LYS A 212 -3.68 -4.21 27.74
CA LYS A 212 -4.30 -5.27 28.52
C LYS A 212 -5.22 -6.13 27.66
N PHE A 213 -5.14 -7.45 27.85
CA PHE A 213 -5.96 -8.43 27.15
C PHE A 213 -6.61 -9.44 28.11
N GLY A 214 -7.84 -9.89 27.81
CA GLY A 214 -8.55 -10.90 28.58
C GLY A 214 -8.97 -10.40 29.95
N GLY A 215 -9.06 -11.33 30.91
CA GLY A 215 -9.55 -11.01 32.25
C GLY A 215 -11.06 -10.80 32.29
N TYR A 216 -11.50 -10.04 33.30
CA TYR A 216 -12.91 -9.70 33.51
C TYR A 216 -13.04 -8.29 34.08
N VAL A 217 -14.25 -7.73 33.98
CA VAL A 217 -14.55 -6.41 34.48
C VAL A 217 -15.45 -6.53 35.71
N ARG A 218 -14.99 -5.99 36.82
CA ARG A 218 -15.78 -5.81 38.04
C ARG A 218 -16.28 -4.38 38.13
N SER A 219 -17.51 -4.19 38.53
CA SER A 219 -18.05 -2.86 38.82
C SER A 219 -18.22 -2.66 40.30
N GLU A 220 -17.96 -1.46 40.79
CA GLU A 220 -18.24 -1.05 42.17
C GLU A 220 -18.88 0.36 42.17
N VAL A 221 -19.85 0.57 43.08
CA VAL A 221 -20.43 1.88 43.29
C VAL A 221 -19.53 2.65 44.24
N VAL A 222 -18.97 3.76 43.76
CA VAL A 222 -18.12 4.67 44.55
C VAL A 222 -18.93 5.85 45.04
N GLY A 223 -18.32 6.74 45.82
CA GLY A 223 -18.98 7.93 46.37
C GLY A 223 -19.82 8.69 45.32
N ASN A 224 -20.94 9.24 45.68
CA ASN A 224 -21.92 9.92 44.82
C ASN A 224 -22.74 9.04 43.85
N GLY A 225 -22.81 7.72 44.09
CA GLY A 225 -23.57 6.79 43.23
C GLY A 225 -22.98 6.48 41.89
N ARG A 226 -21.74 6.88 41.65
CA ARG A 226 -21.01 6.61 40.43
C ARG A 226 -20.55 5.17 40.36
N THR A 227 -20.67 4.54 39.19
CA THR A 227 -20.13 3.19 38.95
C THR A 227 -18.71 3.29 38.41
N LYS A 228 -17.76 2.67 39.11
CA LYS A 228 -16.39 2.47 38.64
C LYS A 228 -16.23 1.09 38.07
N PHE A 229 -15.62 0.99 36.90
CA PHE A 229 -15.28 -0.28 36.27
C PHE A 229 -13.81 -0.59 36.50
N ILE A 230 -13.52 -1.80 36.94
CA ILE A 230 -12.17 -2.25 37.31
C ILE A 230 -11.86 -3.49 36.48
N HIS A 231 -10.82 -3.42 35.64
CA HIS A 231 -10.35 -4.54 34.84
C HIS A 231 -9.37 -5.38 35.67
N GLU A 232 -9.65 -6.66 35.84
CA GLU A 232 -8.87 -7.59 36.68
C GLU A 232 -8.57 -8.89 35.92
N GLY A 233 -7.49 -9.60 36.34
CA GLY A 233 -7.13 -10.91 35.79
C GLY A 233 -6.66 -10.88 34.35
N TYR A 234 -6.27 -9.71 33.86
CA TYR A 234 -5.77 -9.52 32.48
C TYR A 234 -4.33 -9.98 32.31
N GLN A 235 -3.95 -10.24 31.09
CA GLN A 235 -2.56 -10.30 30.64
C GLN A 235 -2.18 -8.95 30.03
N SER A 236 -0.96 -8.48 30.30
CA SER A 236 -0.47 -7.23 29.70
C SER A 236 0.78 -7.42 28.88
N VAL A 237 0.97 -6.52 27.95
CA VAL A 237 2.21 -6.35 27.19
C VAL A 237 2.59 -4.88 27.21
N ARG A 238 3.89 -4.63 27.13
CA ARG A 238 4.44 -3.28 27.03
C ARG A 238 4.55 -2.92 25.54
N ALA A 239 3.82 -1.90 25.11
CA ALA A 239 3.96 -1.32 23.78
C ALA A 239 5.10 -0.29 23.80
N VAL A 240 6.18 -0.59 23.11
CA VAL A 240 7.40 0.25 23.04
C VAL A 240 7.51 0.84 21.64
N PRO A 241 7.49 2.18 21.48
CA PRO A 241 7.53 2.78 20.16
C PRO A 241 8.94 2.84 19.58
N TYR A 242 9.02 2.58 18.28
CA TYR A 242 10.14 2.89 17.41
C TYR A 242 9.71 4.01 16.48
N ASP A 243 10.28 5.19 16.67
CA ASP A 243 9.94 6.37 15.89
C ASP A 243 10.78 6.39 14.61
N MET A 244 10.11 6.47 13.45
CA MET A 244 10.73 6.56 12.12
C MET A 244 10.45 7.94 11.51
N PRO A 245 11.47 8.70 11.06
CA PRO A 245 11.27 10.04 10.52
C PRO A 245 10.65 9.99 9.12
N VAL A 246 9.72 10.90 8.87
CA VAL A 246 9.11 11.13 7.55
C VAL A 246 9.33 12.59 7.17
N LEU A 247 10.21 12.81 6.21
CA LEU A 247 10.67 14.12 5.82
C LEU A 247 9.74 14.78 4.80
N GLY A 248 9.56 16.10 4.93
CA GLY A 248 8.96 16.91 3.89
C GLY A 248 9.99 17.33 2.81
N TYR A 249 9.51 17.52 1.59
CA TYR A 249 10.36 17.92 0.47
C TYR A 249 10.77 19.40 0.59
N ASN A 250 12.08 19.64 0.57
CA ASN A 250 12.71 20.96 0.58
C ASN A 250 12.20 21.89 1.72
N ASN A 251 11.86 21.29 2.85
CA ASN A 251 11.52 21.98 4.08
C ASN A 251 12.18 21.27 5.27
N ASN A 252 12.05 21.81 6.47
CA ASN A 252 12.66 21.21 7.66
C ASN A 252 11.67 20.37 8.47
N MET A 253 10.49 20.11 7.95
CA MET A 253 9.45 19.34 8.63
C MET A 253 9.80 17.86 8.68
N VAL A 254 9.77 17.30 9.87
CA VAL A 254 9.96 15.86 10.11
C VAL A 254 8.79 15.35 10.95
N ASN A 255 7.81 14.73 10.31
CA ASN A 255 6.78 13.95 10.96
C ASN A 255 7.30 12.56 11.37
N VAL A 256 6.50 11.80 12.09
CA VAL A 256 6.95 10.53 12.66
C VAL A 256 5.97 9.42 12.32
N LEU A 257 6.50 8.28 11.87
CA LEU A 257 5.81 7.00 11.93
C LEU A 257 6.18 6.32 13.26
N ILE A 258 5.19 6.16 14.13
CA ILE A 258 5.30 5.42 15.39
C ILE A 258 5.01 3.95 15.08
N ALA A 259 6.05 3.15 15.05
CA ALA A 259 5.94 1.70 14.88
C ALA A 259 6.05 1.02 16.26
N TRP A 260 4.94 0.44 16.73
CA TRP A 260 4.88 -0.19 18.05
C TRP A 260 5.47 -1.60 18.02
N ASP A 261 6.47 -1.84 18.88
CA ASP A 261 6.97 -3.19 19.21
C ASP A 261 6.37 -3.66 20.54
N ALA A 262 6.23 -4.97 20.70
CA ALA A 262 5.67 -5.59 21.90
C ALA A 262 6.79 -6.21 22.75
N GLU A 263 6.87 -5.81 24.01
CA GLU A 263 7.78 -6.39 25.00
C GLU A 263 6.96 -6.99 26.15
N PRO A 264 7.41 -8.11 26.74
CA PRO A 264 6.73 -8.69 27.90
C PRO A 264 6.96 -7.84 29.16
N GLU A 265 6.13 -8.01 30.18
CA GLU A 265 6.39 -7.46 31.51
C GLU A 265 7.63 -8.12 32.15
N GLU A 266 7.70 -9.45 32.03
CA GLU A 266 8.84 -10.26 32.46
C GLU A 266 9.43 -11.00 31.27
N TYR A 267 10.70 -10.73 30.95
CA TYR A 267 11.39 -11.35 29.82
C TYR A 267 11.73 -12.83 30.06
N PHE A 268 11.93 -13.22 31.31
CA PHE A 268 12.47 -14.52 31.62
C PHE A 268 12.08 -14.96 33.03
N GLU A 269 11.29 -16.05 33.10
CA GLU A 269 10.91 -16.67 34.40
C GLU A 269 12.02 -17.62 34.86
N LEU A 270 12.97 -17.09 35.68
CA LEU A 270 14.12 -17.86 36.14
C LEU A 270 13.73 -19.11 36.92
N ASP A 271 12.67 -19.03 37.73
CA ASP A 271 12.16 -20.15 38.52
C ASP A 271 11.70 -21.34 37.66
N ALA A 272 11.03 -21.04 36.51
CA ALA A 272 10.64 -22.05 35.56
C ALA A 272 11.86 -22.68 34.85
N PHE A 273 12.82 -21.84 34.48
CA PHE A 273 14.08 -22.29 33.86
C PHE A 273 14.86 -23.22 34.79
N ASP A 274 15.04 -22.87 36.09
CA ASP A 274 15.76 -23.68 37.08
C ASP A 274 15.07 -25.04 37.35
N LYS A 275 13.73 -25.12 37.12
CA LYS A 275 12.96 -26.36 37.21
C LYS A 275 12.99 -27.18 35.93
N GLY A 276 13.68 -26.72 34.87
CA GLY A 276 13.78 -27.37 33.56
C GLY A 276 12.60 -27.11 32.63
N ASP A 277 11.68 -26.23 33.01
CA ASP A 277 10.58 -25.82 32.12
C ASP A 277 10.98 -24.62 31.23
N TYR A 278 11.84 -24.90 30.27
CA TYR A 278 12.39 -23.88 29.35
C TYR A 278 11.33 -23.23 28.45
N LYS A 279 10.21 -23.89 28.21
CA LYS A 279 9.10 -23.31 27.43
C LYS A 279 8.37 -22.24 28.23
N LYS A 280 8.04 -22.56 29.46
CA LYS A 280 7.39 -21.64 30.39
C LYS A 280 8.29 -20.44 30.67
N ALA A 281 9.59 -20.66 30.82
CA ALA A 281 10.57 -19.60 31.10
C ALA A 281 10.56 -18.44 30.07
N VAL A 282 10.13 -18.65 28.84
CA VAL A 282 10.05 -17.67 27.74
C VAL A 282 8.63 -17.48 27.19
N GLU A 283 7.62 -17.94 27.88
CA GLU A 283 6.23 -17.93 27.41
C GLU A 283 5.72 -16.50 27.18
N GLN A 284 5.95 -15.61 28.15
CA GLN A 284 5.53 -14.21 28.03
C GLN A 284 6.25 -13.47 26.89
N GLU A 285 7.55 -13.74 26.72
CA GLU A 285 8.30 -13.20 25.58
C GLU A 285 7.71 -13.67 24.25
N ASN A 286 7.39 -14.96 24.12
CA ASN A 286 6.79 -15.51 22.90
C ASN A 286 5.40 -14.90 22.63
N LEU A 287 4.58 -14.72 23.67
CA LEU A 287 3.25 -14.11 23.51
C LEU A 287 3.34 -12.65 23.04
N ALA A 288 4.28 -11.87 23.60
CA ALA A 288 4.52 -10.50 23.14
C ALA A 288 5.03 -10.48 21.69
N ARG A 289 6.00 -11.34 21.34
CA ARG A 289 6.56 -11.45 19.98
C ARG A 289 5.52 -11.77 18.94
N ASN A 290 4.62 -12.71 19.21
CA ASN A 290 3.56 -13.11 18.27
C ASN A 290 2.69 -11.92 17.82
N LEU A 291 2.49 -10.91 18.68
CA LEU A 291 1.72 -9.72 18.33
C LEU A 291 2.34 -8.91 17.18
N VAL A 292 3.66 -8.97 17.06
CA VAL A 292 4.41 -8.13 16.11
C VAL A 292 5.22 -8.92 15.08
N ASP A 293 5.08 -10.24 15.00
CA ASP A 293 5.85 -11.04 14.07
C ASP A 293 5.36 -10.88 12.61
N VAL A 294 4.07 -11.02 12.36
CA VAL A 294 3.51 -11.16 11.01
C VAL A 294 2.34 -10.20 10.77
N LEU A 295 2.38 -9.50 9.64
CA LEU A 295 1.25 -8.74 9.12
C LEU A 295 0.23 -9.69 8.48
N TYR A 296 -1.05 -9.56 8.86
CA TYR A 296 -2.15 -10.40 8.39
C TYR A 296 -1.89 -11.91 8.59
N PRO A 297 -1.78 -12.37 9.85
CA PRO A 297 -1.71 -13.80 10.11
C PRO A 297 -2.92 -14.52 9.52
N ASN A 298 -2.74 -15.79 9.13
CA ASN A 298 -3.81 -16.61 8.57
C ASN A 298 -4.97 -16.74 9.57
N ASP A 299 -6.14 -16.24 9.20
CA ASP A 299 -7.34 -16.19 10.02
C ASP A 299 -8.42 -17.26 9.65
N ASN A 300 -8.02 -18.28 8.91
CA ASN A 300 -8.88 -19.46 8.65
C ASN A 300 -9.16 -20.29 9.92
N HIS A 301 -8.49 -20.01 11.02
CA HIS A 301 -8.65 -20.63 12.33
C HIS A 301 -8.82 -19.58 13.44
N ILE A 302 -9.38 -20.01 14.57
CA ILE A 302 -9.73 -19.13 15.69
C ILE A 302 -8.51 -18.36 16.22
N GLN A 303 -7.37 -19.04 16.39
CA GLN A 303 -6.14 -18.44 16.91
C GLN A 303 -5.63 -17.27 16.03
N GLY A 304 -5.77 -17.40 14.71
CA GLY A 304 -5.42 -16.32 13.78
C GLY A 304 -6.35 -15.13 13.89
N LYS A 305 -7.67 -15.37 14.06
CA LYS A 305 -8.65 -14.31 14.31
C LYS A 305 -8.35 -13.57 15.61
N GLU A 306 -8.10 -14.32 16.68
CA GLU A 306 -7.72 -13.76 17.99
C GLU A 306 -6.46 -12.91 17.89
N LEU A 307 -5.43 -13.39 17.19
CA LEU A 307 -4.19 -12.67 17.02
C LEU A 307 -4.41 -11.36 16.25
N ARG A 308 -5.20 -11.37 15.17
CA ARG A 308 -5.53 -10.16 14.41
C ARG A 308 -6.26 -9.11 15.26
N LEU A 309 -7.25 -9.53 16.05
CA LEU A 309 -7.94 -8.60 16.96
C LEU A 309 -6.98 -8.04 18.04
N LYS A 310 -6.11 -8.88 18.59
CA LYS A 310 -5.08 -8.43 19.53
C LYS A 310 -4.12 -7.42 18.89
N GLN A 311 -3.68 -7.66 17.65
CA GLN A 311 -2.82 -6.72 16.92
C GLN A 311 -3.48 -5.36 16.75
N GLN A 312 -4.76 -5.33 16.36
CA GLN A 312 -5.52 -4.09 16.19
C GLN A 312 -5.63 -3.32 17.51
N TYR A 313 -6.05 -3.98 18.59
CA TYR A 313 -6.16 -3.31 19.89
C TYR A 313 -4.79 -2.88 20.44
N PHE A 314 -3.74 -3.66 20.21
CA PHE A 314 -2.40 -3.37 20.67
C PHE A 314 -1.89 -2.01 20.18
N PHE A 315 -1.81 -1.79 18.88
CA PHE A 315 -1.28 -0.53 18.37
C PHE A 315 -2.24 0.64 18.57
N VAL A 316 -3.55 0.38 18.53
CA VAL A 316 -4.58 1.41 18.74
C VAL A 316 -4.54 1.91 20.17
N SER A 317 -4.58 1.01 21.17
CA SER A 317 -4.54 1.42 22.58
C SER A 317 -3.28 2.21 22.92
N ALA A 318 -2.10 1.73 22.49
CA ALA A 318 -0.84 2.44 22.69
C ALA A 318 -0.85 3.82 22.03
N SER A 319 -1.40 3.94 20.83
CA SER A 319 -1.46 5.22 20.09
C SER A 319 -2.42 6.21 20.72
N VAL A 320 -3.60 5.78 21.17
CA VAL A 320 -4.58 6.66 21.86
C VAL A 320 -4.01 7.11 23.20
N GLN A 321 -3.41 6.22 23.98
CA GLN A 321 -2.74 6.57 25.24
C GLN A 321 -1.64 7.62 25.01
N ARG A 322 -0.79 7.44 23.95
CA ARG A 322 0.26 8.41 23.60
C ARG A 322 -0.31 9.78 23.21
N ALA A 323 -1.40 9.79 22.43
CA ALA A 323 -2.07 11.04 22.04
C ALA A 323 -2.58 11.81 23.24
N ILE A 324 -3.28 11.14 24.15
CA ILE A 324 -3.79 11.75 25.38
C ILE A 324 -2.66 12.19 26.31
N ALA A 325 -1.64 11.36 26.52
CA ALA A 325 -0.49 11.72 27.35
C ALA A 325 0.24 12.96 26.81
N ARG A 326 0.37 13.10 25.47
CA ARG A 326 0.92 14.30 24.86
C ARG A 326 0.01 15.51 25.08
N TYR A 327 -1.30 15.38 24.85
CA TYR A 327 -2.27 16.43 25.07
C TYR A 327 -2.19 16.96 26.51
N LYS A 328 -2.18 16.07 27.49
CA LYS A 328 -2.15 16.41 28.93
C LYS A 328 -0.87 17.10 29.39
N LYS A 329 0.21 17.15 28.57
CA LYS A 329 1.40 17.96 28.90
C LYS A 329 1.12 19.47 28.87
N HIS A 330 0.20 19.89 28.02
CA HIS A 330 -0.08 21.32 27.78
C HIS A 330 -1.52 21.71 28.15
N HIS A 331 -2.42 20.76 28.31
CA HIS A 331 -3.86 20.98 28.51
C HIS A 331 -4.40 20.12 29.66
N THR A 332 -5.34 20.70 30.40
CA THR A 332 -6.05 20.02 31.49
C THR A 332 -7.53 19.76 31.17
N ASP A 333 -8.11 20.53 30.25
CA ASP A 333 -9.52 20.44 29.85
C ASP A 333 -9.67 19.50 28.65
N LEU A 334 -10.11 18.27 28.89
CA LEU A 334 -10.28 17.25 27.85
C LEU A 334 -11.44 17.53 26.87
N HIS A 335 -12.37 18.43 27.18
CA HIS A 335 -13.41 18.84 26.24
C HIS A 335 -12.83 19.53 24.99
N LYS A 336 -11.62 20.06 25.10
CA LYS A 336 -10.88 20.66 23.99
C LYS A 336 -9.98 19.70 23.24
N LEU A 337 -10.03 18.40 23.56
CA LEU A 337 -9.24 17.39 22.87
C LEU A 337 -9.44 17.43 21.33
N PRO A 338 -10.68 17.55 20.79
CA PRO A 338 -10.90 17.59 19.34
C PRO A 338 -10.27 18.81 18.64
N GLU A 339 -10.00 19.90 19.38
CA GLU A 339 -9.32 21.09 18.84
C GLU A 339 -7.81 20.83 18.61
N LYS A 340 -7.21 19.83 19.28
CA LYS A 340 -5.78 19.55 19.29
C LYS A 340 -5.41 18.17 18.75
N VAL A 341 -6.37 17.27 18.65
CA VAL A 341 -6.16 15.88 18.23
C VAL A 341 -7.19 15.51 17.17
N ALA A 342 -6.73 14.97 16.06
CA ALA A 342 -7.55 14.28 15.07
C ALA A 342 -7.06 12.84 14.95
N ILE A 343 -7.98 11.87 14.90
CA ILE A 343 -7.68 10.45 14.69
C ILE A 343 -8.33 10.02 13.40
N GLN A 344 -7.52 9.60 12.42
CA GLN A 344 -8.02 9.04 11.16
C GLN A 344 -7.91 7.52 11.18
N LEU A 345 -9.04 6.85 11.01
CA LEU A 345 -9.15 5.39 10.89
C LEU A 345 -8.95 4.99 9.43
N ASN A 346 -7.79 4.42 9.11
CA ASN A 346 -7.49 3.92 7.77
C ASN A 346 -8.03 2.50 7.61
N ASP A 347 -9.21 2.37 7.00
CA ASP A 347 -10.10 1.21 7.00
C ASP A 347 -10.68 0.91 8.40
N THR A 348 -11.28 -0.28 8.57
CA THR A 348 -11.90 -0.71 9.83
C THR A 348 -10.90 -1.26 10.86
N HIS A 349 -9.68 -1.53 10.44
CA HIS A 349 -8.66 -2.15 11.30
C HIS A 349 -8.42 -1.38 12.62
N PRO A 350 -8.36 -0.03 12.64
CA PRO A 350 -8.18 0.72 13.88
C PRO A 350 -9.49 1.15 14.57
N THR A 351 -10.65 0.63 14.19
CA THR A 351 -11.96 1.11 14.70
C THR A 351 -12.13 0.96 16.22
N VAL A 352 -11.43 0.02 16.84
CA VAL A 352 -11.42 -0.10 18.31
C VAL A 352 -10.93 1.18 19.02
N ALA A 353 -10.31 2.12 18.30
CA ALA A 353 -9.92 3.44 18.82
C ALA A 353 -11.08 4.22 19.40
N VAL A 354 -12.27 4.07 18.83
CA VAL A 354 -13.51 4.69 19.34
C VAL A 354 -13.78 4.23 20.78
N ALA A 355 -13.82 2.92 20.99
CA ALA A 355 -14.12 2.37 22.32
C ALA A 355 -12.95 2.55 23.29
N GLU A 356 -11.70 2.55 22.82
CA GLU A 356 -10.54 2.81 23.66
C GLU A 356 -10.48 4.26 24.12
N LEU A 357 -10.79 5.22 23.26
CA LEU A 357 -10.89 6.62 23.66
C LEU A 357 -12.01 6.82 24.69
N MET A 358 -13.18 6.22 24.45
CA MET A 358 -14.27 6.20 25.44
C MET A 358 -13.83 5.59 26.77
N ARG A 359 -13.11 4.45 26.75
CA ARG A 359 -12.60 3.80 27.97
C ARG A 359 -11.72 4.73 28.78
N ILE A 360 -10.77 5.39 28.13
CA ILE A 360 -9.86 6.32 28.83
C ILE A 360 -10.65 7.50 29.43
N LEU A 361 -11.55 8.10 28.66
CA LEU A 361 -12.34 9.24 29.13
C LEU A 361 -13.28 8.87 30.29
N LEU A 362 -13.91 7.68 30.22
CA LEU A 362 -14.85 7.21 31.25
C LEU A 362 -14.12 6.68 32.49
N ASP A 363 -13.19 5.74 32.30
CA ASP A 363 -12.65 4.92 33.40
C ASP A 363 -11.40 5.55 34.05
N GLU A 364 -10.58 6.26 33.29
CA GLU A 364 -9.34 6.88 33.79
C GLU A 364 -9.56 8.36 34.13
N GLU A 365 -10.24 9.11 33.26
CA GLU A 365 -10.48 10.55 33.45
C GLU A 365 -11.79 10.85 34.18
N GLY A 366 -12.66 9.87 34.31
CA GLY A 366 -13.86 9.95 35.12
C GLY A 366 -14.93 10.85 34.53
N MET A 367 -15.01 11.01 33.21
CA MET A 367 -16.05 11.80 32.53
C MET A 367 -17.40 11.09 32.50
N GLU A 368 -18.46 11.84 32.31
CA GLU A 368 -19.80 11.27 32.06
C GLU A 368 -19.88 10.79 30.59
N TRP A 369 -20.81 9.85 30.33
CA TRP A 369 -20.91 9.18 29.01
C TRP A 369 -21.11 10.18 27.87
N ASP A 370 -22.03 11.12 28.02
CA ASP A 370 -22.42 12.01 26.95
C ASP A 370 -21.29 13.00 26.59
N GLU A 371 -20.52 13.45 27.59
CA GLU A 371 -19.30 14.26 27.40
C GLU A 371 -18.20 13.48 26.68
N ALA A 372 -17.91 12.25 27.12
CA ALA A 372 -16.93 11.39 26.50
C ALA A 372 -17.32 11.03 25.05
N TRP A 373 -18.61 10.82 24.80
CA TRP A 373 -19.12 10.52 23.47
C TRP A 373 -19.00 11.72 22.53
N GLU A 374 -19.32 12.93 22.98
CA GLU A 374 -19.15 14.16 22.21
C GLU A 374 -17.68 14.36 21.79
N ILE A 375 -16.74 14.20 22.73
CA ILE A 375 -15.30 14.29 22.42
C ILE A 375 -14.89 13.23 21.39
N THR A 376 -15.31 11.98 21.59
CA THR A 376 -14.94 10.86 20.72
C THR A 376 -15.43 11.05 19.29
N THR A 377 -16.69 11.47 19.14
CA THR A 377 -17.31 11.66 17.82
C THR A 377 -16.77 12.86 17.05
N HIS A 378 -16.15 13.83 17.73
CA HIS A 378 -15.47 14.96 17.07
C HIS A 378 -13.97 14.72 16.84
N THR A 379 -13.42 13.65 17.41
CA THR A 379 -12.00 13.34 17.29
C THR A 379 -11.72 12.31 16.20
N CYS A 380 -12.62 11.34 15.97
CA CYS A 380 -12.43 10.21 15.06
C CYS A 380 -13.09 10.42 13.70
N ALA A 381 -12.39 10.09 12.63
CA ALA A 381 -12.92 10.03 11.26
C ALA A 381 -12.53 8.72 10.59
N TYR A 382 -13.34 8.25 9.64
CA TYR A 382 -13.19 6.91 9.03
C TYR A 382 -13.11 6.99 7.50
N THR A 383 -12.12 6.32 6.94
CA THR A 383 -12.01 6.06 5.50
C THR A 383 -12.35 4.61 5.19
N ASN A 384 -13.31 4.38 4.31
CA ASN A 384 -13.62 3.05 3.78
C ASN A 384 -12.77 2.77 2.53
N HIS A 385 -12.14 1.58 2.49
CA HIS A 385 -11.29 1.13 1.36
C HIS A 385 -11.85 -0.08 0.62
N THR A 386 -13.04 -0.57 0.96
CA THR A 386 -13.63 -1.75 0.34
C THR A 386 -15.05 -1.51 -0.11
N ILE A 387 -15.45 -2.16 -1.22
CA ILE A 387 -16.83 -2.14 -1.72
C ILE A 387 -17.55 -3.43 -1.31
N MET A 388 -16.83 -4.55 -1.27
CA MET A 388 -17.43 -5.87 -1.03
C MET A 388 -17.92 -5.99 0.41
N SER A 389 -19.23 -6.15 0.59
CA SER A 389 -19.85 -6.28 1.92
C SER A 389 -19.32 -7.47 2.73
N GLU A 390 -18.94 -8.57 2.07
CA GLU A 390 -18.31 -9.72 2.70
C GLU A 390 -16.91 -9.43 3.26
N ALA A 391 -16.24 -8.43 2.73
CA ALA A 391 -14.93 -7.99 3.19
C ALA A 391 -15.00 -6.95 4.32
N LEU A 392 -16.18 -6.43 4.66
CA LEU A 392 -16.37 -5.58 5.84
C LEU A 392 -16.12 -6.40 7.11
N GLU A 393 -15.20 -5.93 7.93
CA GLU A 393 -14.69 -6.66 9.09
C GLU A 393 -15.75 -6.89 10.16
N LYS A 394 -15.86 -8.13 10.62
CA LYS A 394 -16.80 -8.57 11.66
C LYS A 394 -16.07 -9.47 12.64
N TRP A 395 -16.35 -9.30 13.92
CA TRP A 395 -15.77 -10.13 14.97
C TRP A 395 -16.86 -10.91 15.70
N PRO A 396 -16.71 -12.25 15.89
CA PRO A 396 -17.58 -13.00 16.77
C PRO A 396 -17.58 -12.40 18.18
N ILE A 397 -18.77 -12.23 18.77
CA ILE A 397 -18.91 -11.69 20.14
C ILE A 397 -18.06 -12.47 21.14
N GLU A 398 -18.03 -13.80 21.01
CA GLU A 398 -17.27 -14.67 21.91
C GLU A 398 -15.77 -14.33 21.93
N ILE A 399 -15.17 -14.09 20.75
CA ILE A 399 -13.77 -13.68 20.65
C ILE A 399 -13.59 -12.27 21.20
N PHE A 400 -14.42 -11.33 20.76
CA PHE A 400 -14.28 -9.93 21.11
C PHE A 400 -14.45 -9.68 22.61
N SER A 401 -15.51 -10.22 23.21
CA SER A 401 -15.83 -10.02 24.63
C SER A 401 -14.82 -10.70 25.57
N ARG A 402 -14.27 -11.87 25.17
CA ARG A 402 -13.27 -12.58 25.95
C ARG A 402 -11.89 -11.90 25.90
N LEU A 403 -11.49 -11.39 24.73
CA LEU A 403 -10.19 -10.72 24.58
C LEU A 403 -10.19 -9.30 25.10
N LEU A 404 -11.30 -8.58 24.96
CA LEU A 404 -11.43 -7.16 25.23
C LEU A 404 -12.69 -6.86 26.04
N PRO A 405 -12.82 -7.40 27.27
CA PRO A 405 -14.10 -7.40 28.01
C PRO A 405 -14.61 -5.98 28.30
N ARG A 406 -13.76 -5.03 28.66
CA ARG A 406 -14.18 -3.65 28.90
C ARG A 406 -14.56 -2.90 27.63
N ILE A 407 -13.79 -3.09 26.58
CA ILE A 407 -14.05 -2.52 25.24
C ILE A 407 -15.39 -3.04 24.72
N TYR A 408 -15.68 -4.34 24.89
CA TYR A 408 -16.96 -4.93 24.50
C TYR A 408 -18.15 -4.28 25.23
N GLN A 409 -18.08 -4.07 26.55
CA GLN A 409 -19.13 -3.40 27.32
C GLN A 409 -19.41 -1.98 26.79
N ILE A 410 -18.37 -1.25 26.39
CA ILE A 410 -18.49 0.08 25.81
C ILE A 410 -19.16 0.00 24.43
N VAL A 411 -18.74 -0.93 23.58
CA VAL A 411 -19.34 -1.14 22.25
C VAL A 411 -20.81 -1.55 22.39
N GLU A 412 -21.13 -2.39 23.38
CA GLU A 412 -22.50 -2.81 23.67
C GLU A 412 -23.41 -1.62 24.06
N GLU A 413 -22.91 -0.71 24.88
CA GLU A 413 -23.65 0.51 25.24
C GLU A 413 -23.76 1.50 24.07
N ILE A 414 -22.71 1.63 23.25
CA ILE A 414 -22.77 2.41 22.00
C ILE A 414 -23.85 1.83 21.07
N ASN A 415 -23.87 0.51 20.90
CA ASN A 415 -24.86 -0.17 20.08
C ASN A 415 -26.30 0.04 20.61
N ARG A 416 -26.50 -0.07 21.93
CA ARG A 416 -27.81 0.15 22.55
C ARG A 416 -28.33 1.56 22.26
N ARG A 417 -27.47 2.59 22.43
CA ARG A 417 -27.85 3.99 22.17
C ARG A 417 -28.09 4.22 20.68
N PHE A 418 -27.23 3.67 19.83
CA PHE A 418 -27.38 3.80 18.38
C PHE A 418 -28.67 3.17 17.85
N ILE A 419 -29.10 2.04 18.40
CA ILE A 419 -30.39 1.41 18.06
C ILE A 419 -31.56 2.37 18.39
N LEU A 420 -31.53 3.03 19.54
CA LEU A 420 -32.54 4.03 19.91
C LEU A 420 -32.59 5.21 18.93
N ASP A 421 -31.44 5.65 18.46
CA ASP A 421 -31.34 6.73 17.46
C ASP A 421 -31.91 6.29 16.10
N ILE A 422 -31.65 5.03 15.68
CA ILE A 422 -32.23 4.46 14.46
C ILE A 422 -33.76 4.39 14.58
N GLU A 423 -34.27 3.87 15.68
CA GLU A 423 -35.72 3.75 15.92
C GLU A 423 -36.43 5.12 15.95
N LYS A 424 -35.76 6.12 16.52
CA LYS A 424 -36.24 7.49 16.53
C LYS A 424 -36.28 8.12 15.12
N LYS A 425 -35.29 7.87 14.29
CA LYS A 425 -35.19 8.45 12.93
C LYS A 425 -36.05 7.70 11.92
N PHE A 426 -36.22 6.38 12.09
CA PHE A 426 -36.96 5.49 11.20
C PHE A 426 -38.03 4.69 11.97
N PRO A 427 -39.10 5.36 12.46
CA PRO A 427 -40.12 4.69 13.28
C PRO A 427 -40.83 3.57 12.54
N GLY A 428 -40.82 2.33 13.11
CA GLY A 428 -41.46 1.15 12.55
C GLY A 428 -40.65 0.41 11.48
N GLU A 429 -39.46 0.87 11.12
CA GLU A 429 -38.59 0.21 10.16
C GLU A 429 -37.63 -0.78 10.86
N HIS A 430 -38.14 -1.85 11.46
CA HIS A 430 -37.33 -2.82 12.22
C HIS A 430 -36.21 -3.45 11.39
N ASN A 431 -36.38 -3.58 10.07
CA ASN A 431 -35.33 -4.10 9.17
C ASN A 431 -34.09 -3.19 9.16
N LYS A 432 -34.24 -1.87 9.33
CA LYS A 432 -33.09 -0.94 9.40
C LYS A 432 -32.28 -1.14 10.67
N VAL A 433 -32.97 -1.40 11.81
CA VAL A 433 -32.28 -1.72 13.06
C VAL A 433 -31.40 -2.97 12.86
N GLN A 434 -31.91 -4.02 12.25
CA GLN A 434 -31.14 -5.26 12.00
C GLN A 434 -29.95 -5.03 11.06
N LYS A 435 -30.15 -4.22 10.00
CA LYS A 435 -29.10 -3.92 9.02
C LYS A 435 -28.01 -3.03 9.57
N MET A 436 -28.36 -2.02 10.40
CA MET A 436 -27.45 -0.97 10.84
C MET A 436 -26.83 -1.24 12.22
N ALA A 437 -27.43 -2.10 13.05
CA ALA A 437 -26.90 -2.39 14.39
C ALA A 437 -25.41 -2.77 14.34
N ILE A 438 -24.64 -2.26 15.30
CA ILE A 438 -23.23 -2.55 15.47
C ILE A 438 -23.01 -4.00 15.91
N ILE A 439 -23.87 -4.45 16.84
CA ILE A 439 -23.89 -5.84 17.32
C ILE A 439 -25.18 -6.49 16.82
N TYR A 440 -25.05 -7.45 15.95
CA TYR A 440 -26.17 -8.23 15.43
C TYR A 440 -25.70 -9.61 14.94
N ASP A 441 -26.54 -10.63 15.09
CA ASP A 441 -26.29 -12.01 14.66
C ASP A 441 -24.95 -12.58 15.19
N GLY A 442 -24.69 -12.37 16.48
CA GLY A 442 -23.49 -12.87 17.14
C GLY A 442 -22.17 -12.20 16.70
N GLN A 443 -22.24 -11.09 15.96
CA GLN A 443 -21.09 -10.39 15.39
C GLN A 443 -21.03 -8.93 15.83
N VAL A 444 -19.81 -8.41 16.02
CA VAL A 444 -19.51 -6.98 16.14
C VAL A 444 -19.05 -6.48 14.77
N LYS A 445 -19.79 -5.55 14.16
CA LYS A 445 -19.55 -5.01 12.83
C LYS A 445 -18.75 -3.72 12.92
N MET A 446 -17.50 -3.78 12.53
CA MET A 446 -16.55 -2.67 12.76
C MET A 446 -16.85 -1.43 11.90
N ALA A 447 -17.27 -1.60 10.64
CA ALA A 447 -17.66 -0.46 9.80
C ALA A 447 -18.86 0.30 10.40
N HIS A 448 -19.83 -0.42 10.97
CA HIS A 448 -21.00 0.18 11.62
C HIS A 448 -20.59 1.01 12.84
N LEU A 449 -19.68 0.51 13.65
CA LEU A 449 -19.12 1.24 14.79
C LEU A 449 -18.38 2.51 14.32
N ALA A 450 -17.54 2.40 13.29
CA ALA A 450 -16.77 3.51 12.75
C ALA A 450 -17.68 4.63 12.19
N ILE A 451 -18.76 4.26 11.48
CA ILE A 451 -19.72 5.23 10.92
C ILE A 451 -20.54 5.89 12.02
N ALA A 452 -21.02 5.11 12.99
CA ALA A 452 -21.80 5.65 14.12
C ALA A 452 -21.02 6.71 14.90
N ALA A 453 -19.73 6.43 15.17
CA ALA A 453 -18.87 7.24 16.03
C ALA A 453 -17.98 8.25 15.26
N GLY A 454 -17.78 8.11 13.97
CA GLY A 454 -16.93 9.04 13.20
C GLY A 454 -17.64 10.35 12.85
N CYS A 455 -16.89 11.46 12.86
CA CYS A 455 -17.40 12.75 12.36
C CYS A 455 -17.50 12.77 10.81
N SER A 456 -16.72 11.95 10.13
CA SER A 456 -16.67 11.87 8.68
C SER A 456 -16.49 10.43 8.22
N VAL A 457 -17.09 10.08 7.09
CA VAL A 457 -16.95 8.80 6.37
C VAL A 457 -16.65 9.12 4.92
N ASN A 458 -15.47 8.76 4.44
CA ASN A 458 -15.14 8.98 3.05
C ASN A 458 -14.86 7.69 2.28
N GLY A 459 -15.26 7.71 1.00
CA GLY A 459 -14.75 6.80 0.00
C GLY A 459 -13.44 7.32 -0.60
N VAL A 460 -12.81 6.53 -1.47
CA VAL A 460 -11.44 6.77 -1.98
C VAL A 460 -11.36 6.98 -3.50
N ALA A 461 -12.48 7.02 -4.17
CA ALA A 461 -12.70 7.45 -5.54
C ALA A 461 -14.17 7.88 -5.68
N ARG A 462 -14.48 8.71 -6.67
CA ARG A 462 -15.86 9.21 -6.86
C ARG A 462 -16.87 8.07 -7.05
N LEU A 463 -16.59 7.14 -7.96
CA LEU A 463 -17.46 5.98 -8.18
C LEU A 463 -17.65 5.15 -6.89
N HIS A 464 -16.56 4.88 -6.17
CA HIS A 464 -16.62 4.16 -4.90
C HIS A 464 -17.56 4.86 -3.90
N THR A 465 -17.41 6.16 -3.74
CA THR A 465 -18.25 6.94 -2.83
C THR A 465 -19.73 6.88 -3.19
N GLU A 466 -20.05 6.92 -4.50
CA GLU A 466 -21.44 6.79 -4.97
C GLU A 466 -21.99 5.38 -4.73
N ILE A 467 -21.19 4.33 -4.91
CA ILE A 467 -21.60 2.96 -4.57
C ILE A 467 -21.88 2.82 -3.06
N LEU A 468 -21.01 3.39 -2.21
CA LEU A 468 -21.24 3.39 -0.76
C LEU A 468 -22.56 4.09 -0.39
N LYS A 469 -22.83 5.26 -0.92
CA LYS A 469 -24.05 6.05 -0.65
C LYS A 469 -25.34 5.38 -1.16
N ASN A 470 -25.28 4.83 -2.35
CA ASN A 470 -26.49 4.37 -3.04
C ASN A 470 -26.75 2.87 -2.87
N GLN A 471 -25.79 2.09 -2.35
CA GLN A 471 -25.90 0.65 -2.24
C GLN A 471 -25.40 0.13 -0.89
N GLU A 472 -24.09 -0.03 -0.69
CA GLU A 472 -23.51 -0.78 0.42
C GLU A 472 -23.81 -0.17 1.80
N LEU A 473 -23.76 1.16 1.92
CA LEU A 473 -23.99 1.90 3.14
C LEU A 473 -25.19 2.85 3.04
N HIS A 474 -26.13 2.53 2.14
CA HIS A 474 -27.29 3.39 1.85
C HIS A 474 -28.10 3.77 3.10
N ASP A 475 -28.41 2.83 3.98
CA ASP A 475 -29.16 3.09 5.20
C ASP A 475 -28.39 4.04 6.14
N PHE A 476 -27.05 3.92 6.21
CA PHE A 476 -26.21 4.86 6.94
C PHE A 476 -26.13 6.23 6.28
N TYR A 477 -26.10 6.30 4.96
CA TYR A 477 -26.18 7.57 4.24
C TYR A 477 -27.52 8.28 4.49
N GLN A 478 -28.63 7.55 4.54
CA GLN A 478 -29.93 8.12 4.95
C GLN A 478 -29.93 8.59 6.41
N MET A 479 -29.18 7.91 7.30
CA MET A 479 -29.05 8.29 8.70
C MET A 479 -28.21 9.56 8.88
N PHE A 480 -27.06 9.65 8.19
CA PHE A 480 -26.01 10.67 8.36
C PHE A 480 -25.50 11.18 7.00
N PRO A 481 -26.33 11.82 6.15
CA PRO A 481 -25.91 12.25 4.82
C PRO A 481 -24.73 13.23 4.85
N GLU A 482 -24.61 14.02 5.91
CA GLU A 482 -23.57 15.03 6.12
C GLU A 482 -22.19 14.43 6.38
N LYS A 483 -22.09 13.20 6.86
CA LYS A 483 -20.81 12.52 7.12
C LYS A 483 -20.14 12.01 5.85
N PHE A 484 -20.92 11.69 4.80
CA PHE A 484 -20.41 11.00 3.60
C PHE A 484 -19.81 11.95 2.58
N ASN A 485 -18.55 11.76 2.27
CA ASN A 485 -17.83 12.55 1.27
C ASN A 485 -16.82 11.68 0.48
N ASN A 486 -16.23 12.24 -0.58
CA ASN A 486 -15.22 11.61 -1.40
C ASN A 486 -13.86 12.27 -1.19
N LYS A 487 -12.82 11.44 -1.04
CA LYS A 487 -11.43 11.85 -1.12
C LYS A 487 -10.71 10.91 -2.08
N THR A 488 -10.67 11.30 -3.36
CA THR A 488 -9.98 10.49 -4.36
C THR A 488 -8.51 10.31 -3.98
N ASN A 489 -8.05 9.06 -3.97
CA ASN A 489 -6.68 8.72 -3.62
C ASN A 489 -5.67 9.46 -4.50
N GLY A 490 -4.44 9.50 -4.03
CA GLY A 490 -3.31 10.07 -4.74
C GLY A 490 -2.02 9.34 -4.39
N ILE A 491 -0.97 9.67 -5.12
CA ILE A 491 0.38 9.13 -4.99
C ILE A 491 1.40 10.24 -4.85
N THR A 492 2.56 9.97 -4.25
CA THR A 492 3.64 10.96 -4.23
C THR A 492 4.47 10.90 -5.51
N GLN A 493 4.52 12.01 -6.22
CA GLN A 493 5.35 12.18 -7.41
C GLN A 493 6.85 12.16 -7.08
N ARG A 494 7.24 12.48 -5.86
CA ARG A 494 8.64 12.48 -5.43
C ARG A 494 9.22 11.07 -5.48
N ARG A 495 8.51 10.07 -4.99
CA ARG A 495 8.94 8.68 -5.12
C ARG A 495 8.69 8.11 -6.53
N PHE A 496 7.48 8.28 -7.09
CA PHE A 496 7.06 7.52 -8.28
C PHE A 496 7.41 8.16 -9.62
N LEU A 497 7.90 9.42 -9.62
CA LEU A 497 8.47 10.05 -10.82
C LEU A 497 9.89 10.55 -10.54
N TYR A 498 10.08 11.44 -9.55
CA TYR A 498 11.36 12.10 -9.35
C TYR A 498 12.49 11.12 -9.00
N HIS A 499 12.24 10.18 -8.07
CA HIS A 499 13.17 9.11 -7.70
C HIS A 499 13.08 7.90 -8.63
N GLY A 500 11.87 7.39 -8.89
CA GLY A 500 11.65 6.13 -9.59
C GLY A 500 11.95 6.18 -11.10
N ASN A 501 11.90 7.37 -11.71
CA ASN A 501 12.15 7.58 -13.13
C ASN A 501 12.96 8.86 -13.40
N PRO A 502 14.21 8.90 -12.96
CA PRO A 502 15.04 10.10 -13.06
C PRO A 502 15.22 10.59 -14.50
N LEU A 503 15.27 9.70 -15.49
CA LEU A 503 15.36 10.09 -16.89
C LEU A 503 14.15 10.90 -17.35
N LEU A 504 12.96 10.47 -16.95
CA LEU A 504 11.72 11.20 -17.25
C LEU A 504 11.66 12.50 -16.46
N ALA A 505 12.06 12.51 -15.19
CA ALA A 505 12.09 13.70 -14.36
C ALA A 505 13.03 14.78 -14.94
N GLU A 506 14.22 14.41 -15.40
CA GLU A 506 15.15 15.32 -16.09
C GLU A 506 14.55 15.88 -17.38
N TRP A 507 13.88 15.05 -18.17
CA TRP A 507 13.19 15.46 -19.39
C TRP A 507 12.05 16.46 -19.08
N VAL A 508 11.23 16.18 -18.06
CA VAL A 508 10.18 17.09 -17.60
C VAL A 508 10.79 18.43 -17.17
N ASN A 509 11.85 18.41 -16.36
CA ASN A 509 12.56 19.62 -15.92
C ASN A 509 13.10 20.45 -17.10
N LYS A 510 13.57 19.79 -18.14
CA LYS A 510 14.06 20.45 -19.37
C LYS A 510 12.95 21.24 -20.08
N TYR A 511 11.73 20.69 -20.13
CA TYR A 511 10.63 21.28 -20.91
C TYR A 511 9.80 22.29 -20.12
N ILE A 512 9.54 22.03 -18.82
CA ILE A 512 8.61 22.85 -18.03
C ILE A 512 9.16 23.35 -16.69
N GLY A 513 10.44 23.08 -16.38
CA GLY A 513 11.04 23.39 -15.07
C GLY A 513 10.69 22.37 -14.02
N ASN A 514 11.07 22.61 -12.75
CA ASN A 514 10.97 21.64 -11.66
C ASN A 514 9.83 21.93 -10.65
N ASP A 515 8.98 22.89 -10.90
CA ASP A 515 7.88 23.27 -9.99
C ASP A 515 6.87 22.13 -9.75
N TRP A 516 6.78 21.18 -10.69
CA TRP A 516 5.90 20.02 -10.62
C TRP A 516 6.18 19.11 -9.42
N VAL A 517 7.38 19.14 -8.86
CA VAL A 517 7.77 18.31 -7.73
C VAL A 517 6.91 18.60 -6.48
N THR A 518 6.47 19.83 -6.32
CA THR A 518 5.55 20.28 -5.25
C THR A 518 4.19 20.75 -5.78
N ASN A 519 4.00 20.79 -7.09
CA ASN A 519 2.73 21.15 -7.73
C ASN A 519 2.52 20.32 -8.99
N LEU A 520 2.13 19.07 -8.80
CA LEU A 520 1.99 18.07 -9.89
C LEU A 520 1.07 18.53 -11.03
N PRO A 521 -0.01 19.31 -10.83
CA PRO A 521 -0.80 19.88 -11.92
C PRO A 521 -0.02 20.68 -12.96
N HIS A 522 1.19 21.17 -12.64
CA HIS A 522 2.07 21.81 -13.63
C HIS A 522 2.51 20.88 -14.76
N LEU A 523 2.37 19.55 -14.61
CA LEU A 523 2.62 18.60 -15.72
C LEU A 523 1.70 18.85 -16.93
N GLU A 524 0.54 19.48 -16.74
CA GLU A 524 -0.36 19.83 -17.85
C GLU A 524 0.34 20.69 -18.93
N LYS A 525 1.34 21.46 -18.55
CA LYS A 525 2.18 22.22 -19.50
C LYS A 525 2.90 21.34 -20.53
N LEU A 526 3.04 20.04 -20.27
CA LEU A 526 3.60 19.09 -21.22
C LEU A 526 2.67 18.80 -22.40
N ALA A 527 1.36 19.02 -22.26
CA ALA A 527 0.39 18.70 -23.30
C ALA A 527 0.67 19.42 -24.63
N VAL A 528 1.25 20.63 -24.59
CA VAL A 528 1.61 21.36 -25.82
C VAL A 528 2.73 20.69 -26.63
N TYR A 529 3.50 19.80 -26.00
CA TYR A 529 4.58 19.05 -26.64
C TYR A 529 4.13 17.67 -27.15
N ALA A 530 2.86 17.30 -26.93
CA ALA A 530 2.35 16.00 -27.35
C ALA A 530 2.35 15.81 -28.88
N GLU A 531 2.34 16.90 -29.64
CA GLU A 531 2.45 16.93 -31.12
C GLU A 531 3.86 17.25 -31.61
N ASP A 532 4.80 17.55 -30.73
CA ASP A 532 6.18 17.87 -31.10
C ASP A 532 6.99 16.59 -31.35
N GLU A 533 7.40 16.35 -32.59
CA GLU A 533 8.11 15.11 -32.98
C GLU A 533 9.41 14.90 -32.20
N LYS A 534 10.12 15.97 -31.86
CA LYS A 534 11.37 15.88 -31.10
C LYS A 534 11.10 15.48 -29.65
N ALA A 535 10.09 16.07 -29.03
CA ALA A 535 9.67 15.73 -27.67
C ALA A 535 9.18 14.28 -27.60
N GLN A 536 8.36 13.84 -28.56
CA GLN A 536 7.91 12.46 -28.70
C GLN A 536 9.09 11.49 -28.80
N GLN A 537 10.05 11.77 -29.67
CA GLN A 537 11.21 10.89 -29.89
C GLN A 537 12.11 10.81 -28.65
N GLU A 538 12.36 11.94 -27.97
CA GLU A 538 13.12 11.95 -26.71
C GLU A 538 12.39 11.17 -25.62
N PHE A 539 11.08 11.35 -25.48
CA PHE A 539 10.23 10.65 -24.52
C PHE A 539 10.22 9.12 -24.75
N MET A 540 10.04 8.68 -26.00
CA MET A 540 10.05 7.25 -26.34
C MET A 540 11.44 6.64 -26.17
N ASN A 541 12.52 7.41 -26.39
CA ASN A 541 13.87 6.94 -26.07
C ASN A 541 14.07 6.71 -24.57
N ILE A 542 13.54 7.60 -23.71
CA ILE A 542 13.56 7.41 -22.26
C ILE A 542 12.81 6.13 -21.88
N LYS A 543 11.61 5.92 -22.41
CA LYS A 543 10.85 4.69 -22.23
C LYS A 543 11.67 3.47 -22.63
N TYR A 544 12.32 3.50 -23.78
CA TYR A 544 13.18 2.41 -24.24
C TYR A 544 14.36 2.14 -23.29
N GLN A 545 15.04 3.17 -22.75
CA GLN A 545 16.10 2.99 -21.77
C GLN A 545 15.59 2.32 -20.48
N ASN A 546 14.42 2.70 -19.99
CA ASN A 546 13.80 2.05 -18.83
C ASN A 546 13.43 0.59 -19.13
N LYS A 547 12.96 0.29 -20.34
CA LYS A 547 12.67 -1.09 -20.79
C LYS A 547 13.94 -1.92 -20.88
N LEU A 548 15.06 -1.38 -21.34
CA LEU A 548 16.37 -2.04 -21.31
C LEU A 548 16.80 -2.42 -19.88
N ARG A 549 16.63 -1.49 -18.93
CA ARG A 549 16.96 -1.74 -17.51
C ARG A 549 16.09 -2.85 -16.93
N LEU A 550 14.79 -2.83 -17.18
CA LEU A 550 13.88 -3.87 -16.70
C LEU A 550 14.16 -5.22 -17.40
N ALA A 551 14.49 -5.23 -18.68
CA ALA A 551 14.88 -6.44 -19.41
C ALA A 551 16.15 -7.08 -18.83
N ASP A 552 17.16 -6.28 -18.45
CA ASP A 552 18.38 -6.76 -17.76
C ASP A 552 18.05 -7.34 -16.38
N TYR A 553 17.14 -6.67 -15.64
CA TYR A 553 16.63 -7.18 -14.36
C TYR A 553 15.93 -8.54 -14.53
N ILE A 554 15.00 -8.64 -15.47
CA ILE A 554 14.26 -9.88 -15.77
C ILE A 554 15.25 -11.00 -16.17
N TRP A 555 16.23 -10.71 -17.02
CA TRP A 555 17.24 -11.68 -17.38
C TRP A 555 18.02 -12.21 -16.18
N LYS A 556 18.42 -11.33 -15.25
CA LYS A 556 19.22 -11.71 -14.08
C LYS A 556 18.43 -12.50 -13.04
N HIS A 557 17.16 -12.18 -12.87
CA HIS A 557 16.34 -12.75 -11.79
C HIS A 557 15.44 -13.89 -12.26
N ASN A 558 14.90 -13.79 -13.48
CA ASN A 558 13.98 -14.78 -14.03
C ASN A 558 14.61 -15.69 -15.07
N GLY A 559 15.81 -15.37 -15.58
CA GLY A 559 16.44 -16.12 -16.66
C GLY A 559 15.70 -16.04 -18.02
N VAL A 560 14.75 -15.11 -18.16
CA VAL A 560 13.96 -14.91 -19.38
C VAL A 560 14.53 -13.76 -20.18
N LYS A 561 14.88 -14.01 -21.43
CA LYS A 561 15.32 -12.98 -22.36
C LYS A 561 14.11 -12.34 -23.03
N VAL A 562 13.87 -11.07 -22.77
CA VAL A 562 12.78 -10.28 -23.36
C VAL A 562 13.33 -9.24 -24.33
N ASP A 563 12.56 -8.95 -25.38
CA ASP A 563 12.90 -7.85 -26.32
C ASP A 563 12.38 -6.52 -25.76
N PRO A 564 13.24 -5.54 -25.47
CA PRO A 564 12.82 -4.24 -24.99
C PRO A 564 12.03 -3.41 -26.03
N ARG A 565 11.97 -3.85 -27.30
CA ARG A 565 11.10 -3.25 -28.33
C ARG A 565 9.67 -3.81 -28.30
N SER A 566 9.46 -5.00 -27.69
CA SER A 566 8.11 -5.55 -27.53
C SER A 566 7.23 -4.64 -26.67
N ILE A 567 5.93 -4.74 -26.81
CA ILE A 567 5.00 -4.05 -25.87
C ILE A 567 5.19 -4.64 -24.49
N PHE A 568 5.53 -3.80 -23.48
CA PHE A 568 5.54 -4.21 -22.08
C PHE A 568 4.16 -4.01 -21.48
N ASP A 569 3.41 -5.12 -21.43
CA ASP A 569 2.05 -5.23 -20.92
C ASP A 569 2.11 -5.70 -19.47
N VAL A 570 1.68 -4.86 -18.52
CA VAL A 570 2.06 -5.01 -17.11
C VAL A 570 0.85 -5.06 -16.20
N GLN A 571 0.75 -6.17 -15.44
CA GLN A 571 -0.22 -6.32 -14.34
C GLN A 571 0.52 -6.65 -13.04
N VAL A 572 0.82 -5.63 -12.23
CA VAL A 572 1.51 -5.76 -10.94
C VAL A 572 0.63 -5.20 -9.83
N LYS A 573 0.10 -6.09 -9.03
CA LYS A 573 -0.80 -5.81 -7.91
C LYS A 573 -1.02 -7.07 -7.07
N ARG A 574 -1.52 -6.92 -5.83
CA ARG A 574 -1.94 -8.08 -5.03
C ARG A 574 -2.82 -9.02 -5.85
N LEU A 575 -2.60 -10.33 -5.75
CA LEU A 575 -3.43 -11.29 -6.43
C LEU A 575 -4.74 -11.50 -5.68
N HIS A 576 -5.83 -11.26 -6.39
CA HIS A 576 -7.19 -11.48 -5.93
C HIS A 576 -8.09 -11.77 -7.14
N GLU A 577 -9.12 -12.60 -6.98
CA GLU A 577 -10.00 -13.00 -8.08
C GLU A 577 -10.66 -11.79 -8.76
N TYR A 578 -11.12 -10.77 -8.01
CA TYR A 578 -11.77 -9.59 -8.59
C TYR A 578 -10.83 -8.70 -9.43
N LYS A 579 -9.50 -8.78 -9.20
CA LYS A 579 -8.47 -8.07 -10.00
C LYS A 579 -8.19 -8.74 -11.34
N ARG A 580 -8.72 -9.92 -11.52
CA ARG A 580 -8.80 -10.71 -12.74
C ARG A 580 -7.46 -11.01 -13.43
N GLN A 581 -6.41 -11.28 -12.69
CA GLN A 581 -5.18 -11.83 -13.29
C GLN A 581 -5.45 -13.10 -14.08
N LEU A 582 -6.48 -13.86 -13.69
CA LEU A 582 -6.95 -15.02 -14.43
C LEU A 582 -7.45 -14.63 -15.83
N LEU A 583 -8.20 -13.53 -16.01
CA LEU A 583 -8.62 -13.03 -17.31
C LEU A 583 -7.42 -12.75 -18.23
N ASN A 584 -6.40 -12.09 -17.69
CA ASN A 584 -5.19 -11.77 -18.46
C ASN A 584 -4.45 -13.05 -18.91
N ILE A 585 -4.22 -14.01 -18.01
CA ILE A 585 -3.50 -15.23 -18.39
C ILE A 585 -4.30 -16.11 -19.35
N LEU A 586 -5.63 -16.15 -19.24
CA LEU A 586 -6.49 -16.83 -20.20
C LEU A 586 -6.41 -16.17 -21.59
N HIS A 587 -6.31 -14.84 -21.65
CA HIS A 587 -6.06 -14.11 -22.89
C HIS A 587 -4.69 -14.46 -23.49
N VAL A 588 -3.64 -14.56 -22.68
CA VAL A 588 -2.31 -15.00 -23.15
C VAL A 588 -2.37 -16.40 -23.77
N MET A 589 -3.12 -17.32 -23.13
CA MET A 589 -3.34 -18.67 -23.66
C MET A 589 -4.09 -18.62 -24.99
N TYR A 590 -5.12 -17.78 -25.11
CA TYR A 590 -5.86 -17.52 -26.35
C TYR A 590 -4.93 -17.02 -27.47
N LEU A 591 -4.11 -16.00 -27.19
CA LEU A 591 -3.15 -15.48 -28.18
C LEU A 591 -2.15 -16.53 -28.63
N TYR A 592 -1.64 -17.33 -27.68
CA TYR A 592 -0.73 -18.42 -27.99
C TYR A 592 -1.37 -19.44 -28.93
N ASN A 593 -2.63 -19.83 -28.70
CA ASN A 593 -3.38 -20.72 -29.60
C ASN A 593 -3.50 -20.10 -31.00
N LYS A 594 -3.87 -18.82 -31.09
CA LYS A 594 -4.02 -18.12 -32.40
C LYS A 594 -2.71 -18.06 -33.16
N ILE A 595 -1.59 -17.78 -32.52
CA ILE A 595 -0.27 -17.77 -33.16
C ILE A 595 0.14 -19.17 -33.64
N LYS A 596 -0.22 -20.22 -32.90
CA LYS A 596 0.05 -21.61 -33.28
C LYS A 596 -0.81 -22.08 -34.47
N GLU A 597 -2.07 -21.68 -34.51
CA GLU A 597 -3.03 -21.97 -35.58
C GLU A 597 -2.71 -21.19 -36.86
N HIS A 598 -2.22 -19.95 -36.71
CA HIS A 598 -1.92 -19.02 -37.78
C HIS A 598 -0.50 -18.44 -37.64
N PRO A 599 0.56 -19.25 -37.92
CA PRO A 599 1.95 -18.79 -37.77
C PRO A 599 2.31 -17.58 -38.63
N GLU A 600 1.62 -17.43 -39.78
CA GLU A 600 1.72 -16.32 -40.74
C GLU A 600 1.08 -15.01 -40.22
N MET A 601 0.30 -15.09 -39.17
CA MET A 601 -0.38 -13.92 -38.63
C MET A 601 0.62 -12.82 -38.25
N GLU A 602 0.37 -11.63 -38.74
CA GLU A 602 1.12 -10.45 -38.32
C GLU A 602 0.79 -10.14 -36.87
N PHE A 603 1.79 -10.18 -36.01
CA PHE A 603 1.66 -9.95 -34.56
C PHE A 603 2.81 -9.09 -34.07
N TYR A 604 2.51 -8.01 -33.35
CA TYR A 604 3.54 -7.18 -32.72
C TYR A 604 4.06 -7.88 -31.45
N PRO A 605 5.40 -8.06 -31.28
CA PRO A 605 5.94 -8.74 -30.12
C PRO A 605 5.45 -8.13 -28.79
N ARG A 606 5.06 -8.99 -27.84
CA ARG A 606 4.52 -8.56 -26.56
C ARG A 606 5.12 -9.35 -25.40
N THR A 607 5.48 -8.64 -24.36
CA THR A 607 5.95 -9.19 -23.08
C THR A 607 4.93 -8.92 -22.01
N PHE A 608 4.23 -9.95 -21.55
CA PHE A 608 3.31 -9.89 -20.43
C PHE A 608 4.07 -10.03 -19.12
N ILE A 609 3.99 -9.00 -18.28
CA ILE A 609 4.73 -8.93 -17.02
C ILE A 609 3.75 -8.94 -15.86
N PHE A 610 3.80 -9.99 -15.06
CA PHE A 610 3.03 -10.16 -13.84
C PHE A 610 3.91 -9.96 -12.62
N GLY A 611 3.33 -9.46 -11.53
CA GLY A 611 3.94 -9.43 -10.21
C GLY A 611 2.83 -9.35 -9.16
N ALA A 612 2.77 -10.33 -8.27
CA ALA A 612 1.67 -10.45 -7.35
C ALA A 612 2.03 -11.33 -6.15
N LYS A 613 1.57 -10.94 -4.96
CA LYS A 613 1.55 -11.82 -3.78
C LYS A 613 0.09 -12.22 -3.50
N ALA A 614 -0.15 -13.52 -3.29
CA ALA A 614 -1.43 -14.04 -2.83
C ALA A 614 -1.39 -14.22 -1.31
N ALA A 615 -2.51 -13.99 -0.61
CA ALA A 615 -2.61 -14.35 0.80
C ALA A 615 -2.32 -15.86 1.00
N ALA A 616 -1.59 -16.22 2.04
CA ALA A 616 -1.08 -17.59 2.26
C ALA A 616 -2.18 -18.67 2.23
N GLY A 617 -3.36 -18.37 2.78
CA GLY A 617 -4.53 -19.26 2.80
C GLY A 617 -5.40 -19.21 1.54
N TYR A 618 -5.12 -18.35 0.56
CA TYR A 618 -5.99 -18.10 -0.60
C TYR A 618 -5.65 -19.05 -1.76
N ARG A 619 -6.21 -20.26 -1.72
CA ARG A 619 -5.87 -21.34 -2.65
C ARG A 619 -6.04 -20.99 -4.12
N ILE A 620 -7.17 -20.40 -4.53
CA ILE A 620 -7.47 -20.05 -5.93
C ILE A 620 -6.47 -19.00 -6.45
N ALA A 621 -6.14 -18.00 -5.61
CA ALA A 621 -5.13 -17.02 -5.95
C ALA A 621 -3.75 -17.64 -6.14
N LYS A 622 -3.34 -18.55 -5.26
CA LYS A 622 -2.06 -19.27 -5.39
C LYS A 622 -2.02 -20.19 -6.63
N LEU A 623 -3.15 -20.81 -6.99
CA LEU A 623 -3.27 -21.58 -8.23
C LEU A 623 -3.19 -20.69 -9.48
N THR A 624 -3.70 -19.46 -9.42
CA THR A 624 -3.55 -18.50 -10.52
C THR A 624 -2.08 -18.12 -10.73
N ILE A 625 -1.30 -17.93 -9.66
CA ILE A 625 0.16 -17.73 -9.77
C ILE A 625 0.82 -18.95 -10.43
N LYS A 626 0.44 -20.15 -9.98
CA LYS A 626 0.95 -21.39 -10.59
C LYS A 626 0.60 -21.49 -12.07
N LEU A 627 -0.61 -21.12 -12.48
CA LEU A 627 -1.03 -21.11 -13.88
C LEU A 627 -0.16 -20.15 -14.71
N ILE A 628 0.03 -18.90 -14.22
CA ILE A 628 0.87 -17.91 -14.91
C ILE A 628 2.27 -18.46 -15.16
N ASN A 629 2.91 -19.04 -14.13
CA ASN A 629 4.24 -19.61 -14.26
C ASN A 629 4.28 -20.86 -15.17
N SER A 630 3.23 -21.68 -15.15
CA SER A 630 3.13 -22.86 -16.03
C SER A 630 2.94 -22.47 -17.50
N VAL A 631 2.13 -21.46 -17.79
CA VAL A 631 1.95 -20.89 -19.12
C VAL A 631 3.25 -20.24 -19.59
N ALA A 632 3.96 -19.52 -18.71
CA ALA A 632 5.26 -18.94 -18.99
C ALA A 632 6.30 -20.03 -19.37
N GLU A 633 6.34 -21.14 -18.63
CA GLU A 633 7.24 -22.27 -18.92
C GLU A 633 7.00 -22.81 -20.33
N VAL A 634 5.75 -22.98 -20.75
CA VAL A 634 5.40 -23.50 -22.09
C VAL A 634 5.73 -22.47 -23.18
N ILE A 635 5.21 -21.26 -23.05
CA ILE A 635 5.30 -20.23 -24.09
C ILE A 635 6.74 -19.75 -24.31
N ASN A 636 7.47 -19.49 -23.22
CA ASN A 636 8.83 -18.95 -23.31
C ASN A 636 9.83 -19.92 -23.97
N ASN A 637 9.55 -21.22 -23.90
CA ASN A 637 10.39 -22.28 -24.46
C ASN A 637 9.93 -22.76 -25.85
N ASP A 638 8.77 -22.31 -26.35
CA ASP A 638 8.29 -22.68 -27.68
C ASP A 638 8.97 -21.83 -28.76
N VAL A 639 9.95 -22.44 -29.44
CA VAL A 639 10.67 -21.78 -30.54
C VAL A 639 9.80 -21.53 -31.78
N SER A 640 8.68 -22.25 -31.93
CA SER A 640 7.81 -22.14 -33.10
C SER A 640 7.06 -20.83 -33.22
N ILE A 641 6.86 -20.14 -32.11
CA ILE A 641 6.20 -18.81 -32.09
C ILE A 641 7.20 -17.66 -32.29
N ASN A 642 8.49 -17.97 -32.51
CA ASN A 642 9.56 -17.00 -32.80
C ASN A 642 9.64 -15.83 -31.79
N GLY A 643 9.37 -16.09 -30.52
CA GLY A 643 9.42 -15.09 -29.45
C GLY A 643 8.35 -13.99 -29.55
N LYS A 644 7.28 -14.17 -30.34
CA LYS A 644 6.18 -13.20 -30.47
C LYS A 644 5.52 -12.86 -29.12
N ILE A 645 5.45 -13.85 -28.21
CA ILE A 645 4.98 -13.66 -26.85
C ILE A 645 6.06 -14.09 -25.85
N LYS A 646 6.24 -13.31 -24.79
CA LYS A 646 6.96 -13.70 -23.57
C LYS A 646 6.09 -13.44 -22.36
N VAL A 647 6.17 -14.32 -21.36
CA VAL A 647 5.45 -14.19 -20.10
C VAL A 647 6.45 -14.20 -18.96
N VAL A 648 6.38 -13.22 -18.09
CA VAL A 648 7.30 -13.06 -16.95
C VAL A 648 6.48 -12.88 -15.68
N PHE A 649 6.81 -13.65 -14.65
CA PHE A 649 6.30 -13.42 -13.29
C PHE A 649 7.45 -12.90 -12.43
N ILE A 650 7.37 -11.62 -12.02
CA ILE A 650 8.36 -11.00 -11.15
C ILE A 650 8.10 -11.45 -9.70
N GLU A 651 9.05 -12.20 -9.17
CA GLU A 651 9.04 -12.71 -7.81
C GLU A 651 9.23 -11.57 -6.81
N ASP A 652 8.58 -11.70 -5.67
CA ASP A 652 8.70 -10.78 -4.53
C ASP A 652 8.45 -9.31 -4.88
N TYR A 653 7.36 -9.06 -5.64
CA TYR A 653 6.97 -7.70 -6.00
C TYR A 653 6.81 -6.81 -4.77
N LYS A 654 7.55 -5.71 -4.73
CA LYS A 654 7.63 -4.72 -3.63
C LYS A 654 7.94 -3.32 -4.16
N VAL A 655 7.95 -2.31 -3.29
CA VAL A 655 8.08 -0.90 -3.70
C VAL A 655 9.35 -0.64 -4.52
N SER A 656 10.50 -1.14 -4.08
CA SER A 656 11.78 -0.94 -4.77
C SER A 656 11.79 -1.53 -6.18
N THR A 657 11.14 -2.68 -6.40
CA THR A 657 10.99 -3.30 -7.72
C THR A 657 9.93 -2.58 -8.56
N ALA A 658 8.84 -2.11 -7.90
CA ALA A 658 7.72 -1.42 -8.55
C ALA A 658 8.16 -0.15 -9.31
N GLU A 659 9.08 0.63 -8.76
CA GLU A 659 9.58 1.85 -9.37
C GLU A 659 10.16 1.59 -10.78
N TRP A 660 10.92 0.53 -10.95
CA TRP A 660 11.48 0.13 -12.25
C TRP A 660 10.42 -0.35 -13.24
N ILE A 661 9.41 -1.06 -12.73
CA ILE A 661 8.31 -1.61 -13.54
C ILE A 661 7.43 -0.46 -14.06
N PHE A 662 7.04 0.49 -13.20
CA PHE A 662 6.22 1.63 -13.62
C PHE A 662 6.92 2.47 -14.69
N ALA A 663 8.22 2.74 -14.54
CA ALA A 663 8.99 3.50 -15.51
C ALA A 663 9.08 2.82 -16.89
N ALA A 664 9.07 1.48 -16.94
CA ALA A 664 9.27 0.69 -18.15
C ALA A 664 7.97 0.27 -18.85
N ALA A 665 6.81 0.32 -18.20
CA ALA A 665 5.55 -0.17 -18.75
C ALA A 665 5.05 0.65 -19.93
N ASP A 666 4.53 -0.02 -20.97
CA ASP A 666 3.77 0.60 -22.06
C ASP A 666 2.27 0.56 -21.76
N VAL A 667 1.77 -0.58 -21.27
CA VAL A 667 0.36 -0.83 -20.98
C VAL A 667 0.17 -1.11 -19.51
N SER A 668 -0.80 -0.43 -18.93
CA SER A 668 -1.22 -0.56 -17.53
C SER A 668 -2.51 -1.36 -17.44
N GLU A 669 -2.42 -2.61 -16.97
CA GLU A 669 -3.55 -3.53 -16.80
C GLU A 669 -4.36 -3.20 -15.54
N GLN A 670 -5.54 -2.58 -15.72
CA GLN A 670 -6.44 -2.17 -14.65
C GLN A 670 -7.84 -2.78 -14.88
N ILE A 671 -7.86 -4.11 -14.88
CA ILE A 671 -8.93 -4.96 -15.41
C ILE A 671 -9.83 -5.59 -14.35
N SER A 672 -9.95 -4.98 -13.17
CA SER A 672 -10.89 -5.43 -12.14
C SER A 672 -12.32 -5.56 -12.70
N THR A 673 -13.11 -6.46 -12.11
CA THR A 673 -14.56 -6.46 -12.38
C THR A 673 -15.12 -5.11 -11.95
N ALA A 674 -15.85 -4.43 -12.82
CA ALA A 674 -16.42 -3.12 -12.52
C ALA A 674 -17.25 -3.17 -11.22
N SER A 675 -17.22 -2.13 -10.43
CA SER A 675 -17.79 -2.03 -9.07
C SER A 675 -17.04 -2.76 -7.96
N LYS A 676 -15.84 -3.32 -8.18
CA LYS A 676 -15.13 -4.10 -7.13
C LYS A 676 -13.84 -3.43 -6.64
N GLU A 677 -13.11 -2.71 -7.46
CA GLU A 677 -11.93 -1.94 -7.03
C GLU A 677 -12.36 -0.56 -6.51
N ALA A 678 -12.16 -0.30 -5.23
CA ALA A 678 -12.58 0.98 -4.63
C ALA A 678 -11.90 2.19 -5.29
N SER A 679 -10.62 2.10 -5.58
CA SER A 679 -9.85 3.16 -6.25
C SER A 679 -8.75 2.57 -7.14
N GLY A 680 -7.82 1.80 -6.54
CA GLY A 680 -6.51 1.56 -7.11
C GLY A 680 -5.59 2.78 -6.94
N THR A 681 -4.30 2.54 -6.90
CA THR A 681 -3.26 3.57 -6.96
C THR A 681 -2.13 3.19 -7.93
N GLY A 682 -2.04 1.92 -8.32
CA GLY A 682 -1.14 1.47 -9.37
C GLY A 682 -1.44 2.14 -10.71
N ASN A 683 -2.73 2.28 -11.05
CA ASN A 683 -3.21 3.00 -12.22
C ASN A 683 -2.63 4.44 -12.31
N MET A 684 -2.63 5.18 -11.20
CA MET A 684 -2.08 6.55 -11.13
C MET A 684 -0.56 6.57 -11.35
N LYS A 685 0.19 5.60 -10.80
CA LYS A 685 1.64 5.47 -10.95
C LYS A 685 2.04 5.15 -12.38
N PHE A 686 1.30 4.27 -13.04
CA PHE A 686 1.46 3.95 -14.44
C PHE A 686 1.19 5.18 -15.32
N MET A 687 0.06 5.86 -15.10
CA MET A 687 -0.30 7.10 -15.81
C MET A 687 0.80 8.15 -15.70
N LEU A 688 1.30 8.41 -14.49
CA LEU A 688 2.38 9.35 -14.19
C LEU A 688 3.69 9.01 -14.94
N ASN A 689 3.92 7.74 -15.27
CA ASN A 689 5.08 7.26 -16.01
C ASN A 689 4.81 7.02 -17.51
N GLY A 690 3.66 7.46 -18.02
CA GLY A 690 3.32 7.38 -19.43
C GLY A 690 2.98 5.99 -19.93
N ALA A 691 2.50 5.10 -19.06
CA ALA A 691 1.84 3.87 -19.50
C ALA A 691 0.37 4.15 -19.77
N VAL A 692 -0.15 3.60 -20.90
CA VAL A 692 -1.54 3.79 -21.31
C VAL A 692 -2.42 2.78 -20.57
N THR A 693 -3.53 3.23 -20.01
CA THR A 693 -4.46 2.38 -19.27
C THR A 693 -5.25 1.49 -20.22
N LEU A 694 -5.19 0.17 -19.98
CA LEU A 694 -6.15 -0.81 -20.46
C LEU A 694 -6.97 -1.29 -19.27
N GLY A 695 -8.26 -1.01 -19.25
CA GLY A 695 -9.03 -1.27 -18.03
C GLY A 695 -10.52 -1.23 -18.19
N THR A 696 -11.20 -1.44 -17.09
CA THR A 696 -12.64 -1.29 -16.91
C THR A 696 -12.96 0.07 -16.31
N MET A 697 -14.20 0.53 -16.44
CA MET A 697 -14.72 1.74 -15.80
C MET A 697 -15.02 1.44 -14.34
N ASP A 698 -13.93 1.29 -13.54
CA ASP A 698 -13.96 0.94 -12.13
C ASP A 698 -13.00 1.79 -11.32
N GLY A 699 -13.32 2.06 -10.07
CA GLY A 699 -12.50 2.83 -9.14
C GLY A 699 -12.03 4.16 -9.72
N ALA A 700 -10.74 4.46 -9.56
CA ALA A 700 -10.13 5.67 -10.08
C ALA A 700 -9.88 5.65 -11.61
N ASN A 701 -10.06 4.51 -12.30
CA ASN A 701 -9.95 4.48 -13.76
C ASN A 701 -10.95 5.44 -14.42
N VAL A 702 -12.14 5.58 -13.83
CA VAL A 702 -13.17 6.54 -14.31
C VAL A 702 -12.58 7.95 -14.37
N GLU A 703 -11.95 8.38 -13.27
CA GLU A 703 -11.37 9.71 -13.17
C GLU A 703 -10.09 9.84 -14.04
N ILE A 704 -9.31 8.77 -14.22
CA ILE A 704 -8.16 8.76 -15.14
C ILE A 704 -8.62 9.01 -16.57
N VAL A 705 -9.67 8.30 -17.02
CA VAL A 705 -10.22 8.47 -18.37
C VAL A 705 -10.81 9.86 -18.58
N GLU A 706 -11.44 10.43 -17.57
CA GLU A 706 -11.94 11.82 -17.63
C GLU A 706 -10.82 12.83 -17.79
N GLU A 707 -9.70 12.66 -17.06
CA GLU A 707 -8.56 13.58 -17.13
C GLU A 707 -7.80 13.47 -18.45
N VAL A 708 -7.62 12.26 -18.99
CA VAL A 708 -6.77 12.05 -20.17
C VAL A 708 -7.56 12.02 -21.49
N GLY A 709 -8.87 11.83 -21.44
CA GLY A 709 -9.75 11.60 -22.62
C GLY A 709 -9.84 10.13 -23.00
N GLN A 710 -11.03 9.73 -23.50
CA GLN A 710 -11.31 8.34 -23.86
C GLN A 710 -10.42 7.82 -25.00
N GLU A 711 -9.96 8.69 -25.88
CA GLU A 711 -9.05 8.38 -26.98
C GLU A 711 -7.61 8.02 -26.49
N ASN A 712 -7.27 8.31 -25.26
CA ASN A 712 -5.95 8.06 -24.68
C ASN A 712 -5.95 6.94 -23.62
N ALA A 713 -6.99 6.09 -23.65
CA ALA A 713 -7.13 4.88 -22.83
C ALA A 713 -7.89 3.81 -23.63
N PHE A 714 -7.76 2.54 -23.21
CA PHE A 714 -8.45 1.42 -23.79
C PHE A 714 -9.42 0.84 -22.75
N ILE A 715 -10.72 1.02 -22.99
CA ILE A 715 -11.77 0.61 -22.04
C ILE A 715 -12.54 -0.57 -22.62
N PHE A 716 -12.89 -1.52 -21.76
CA PHE A 716 -13.67 -2.71 -22.10
C PHE A 716 -14.56 -3.15 -20.95
N GLY A 717 -15.41 -4.13 -21.22
CA GLY A 717 -16.20 -4.84 -20.23
C GLY A 717 -17.48 -4.10 -19.84
N MET A 718 -18.20 -4.73 -18.91
CA MET A 718 -19.44 -4.19 -18.37
C MET A 718 -19.21 -2.94 -17.52
N SER A 719 -20.22 -2.09 -17.46
CA SER A 719 -20.30 -1.00 -16.49
C SER A 719 -20.55 -1.54 -15.07
N SER A 720 -20.35 -0.69 -14.07
CA SER A 720 -20.65 -1.03 -12.67
C SER A 720 -22.13 -1.34 -12.47
N GLU A 721 -23.02 -0.62 -13.15
CA GLU A 721 -24.45 -0.80 -13.10
C GLU A 721 -24.86 -2.17 -13.70
N GLU A 722 -24.28 -2.56 -14.83
CA GLU A 722 -24.54 -3.85 -15.47
C GLU A 722 -24.08 -5.01 -14.58
N VAL A 723 -22.89 -4.91 -13.97
CA VAL A 723 -22.40 -5.93 -13.03
C VAL A 723 -23.36 -6.09 -11.86
N ILE A 724 -23.72 -4.98 -11.22
CA ILE A 724 -24.62 -4.98 -10.05
C ILE A 724 -26.01 -5.52 -10.43
N GLU A 725 -26.49 -5.23 -11.63
CA GLU A 725 -27.77 -5.74 -12.12
C GLU A 725 -27.72 -7.27 -12.31
N HIS A 726 -26.65 -7.81 -12.92
CA HIS A 726 -26.46 -9.25 -13.07
C HIS A 726 -26.32 -9.96 -11.70
N GLU A 727 -25.61 -9.38 -10.74
CA GLU A 727 -25.50 -9.90 -9.38
C GLU A 727 -26.88 -9.98 -8.69
N LYS A 728 -27.69 -8.95 -8.83
CA LYS A 728 -29.06 -8.92 -8.26
C LYS A 728 -30.01 -9.89 -8.93
N LYS A 729 -30.02 -9.96 -10.28
CA LYS A 729 -30.89 -10.81 -11.07
C LYS A 729 -30.47 -12.27 -11.06
N ARG A 730 -29.18 -12.53 -10.90
CA ARG A 730 -28.59 -13.87 -11.01
C ARG A 730 -28.94 -14.57 -12.33
N ASP A 731 -28.90 -13.79 -13.44
CA ASP A 731 -29.31 -14.21 -14.77
C ASP A 731 -28.13 -14.58 -15.70
N TYR A 732 -26.91 -14.57 -15.17
CA TYR A 732 -25.69 -14.92 -15.91
C TYR A 732 -25.36 -16.41 -15.78
N ASP A 733 -25.17 -17.05 -16.94
CA ASP A 733 -24.75 -18.46 -17.07
C ASP A 733 -23.48 -18.56 -17.94
N PRO A 734 -22.29 -18.74 -17.35
CA PRO A 734 -21.03 -18.85 -18.09
C PRO A 734 -20.96 -20.09 -18.98
N MET A 735 -21.76 -21.13 -18.69
CA MET A 735 -21.83 -22.35 -19.53
C MET A 735 -22.34 -22.05 -20.93
N GLN A 736 -23.17 -21.04 -21.13
CA GLN A 736 -23.62 -20.60 -22.47
C GLN A 736 -22.42 -20.08 -23.28
N ILE A 737 -21.52 -19.30 -22.67
CA ILE A 737 -20.32 -18.82 -23.37
C ILE A 737 -19.40 -20.00 -23.70
N PHE A 738 -19.14 -20.88 -22.74
CA PHE A 738 -18.36 -22.10 -22.96
C PHE A 738 -18.89 -22.96 -24.13
N ASN A 739 -20.19 -23.08 -24.26
CA ASN A 739 -20.81 -23.89 -25.32
C ASN A 739 -20.79 -23.23 -26.69
N ASN A 740 -20.90 -21.90 -26.76
CA ASN A 740 -21.05 -21.17 -28.01
C ASN A 740 -19.77 -20.54 -28.56
N ASP A 741 -18.74 -20.37 -27.69
CA ASP A 741 -17.47 -19.78 -28.05
C ASP A 741 -16.37 -20.85 -28.07
N GLN A 742 -15.93 -21.21 -29.29
CA GLN A 742 -14.94 -22.26 -29.48
C GLN A 742 -13.58 -21.91 -28.89
N ASP A 743 -13.15 -20.63 -28.96
CA ASP A 743 -11.85 -20.19 -28.45
C ASP A 743 -11.83 -20.22 -26.93
N VAL A 744 -12.90 -19.73 -26.29
CA VAL A 744 -13.07 -19.78 -24.83
C VAL A 744 -13.07 -21.24 -24.37
N ARG A 745 -13.83 -22.10 -25.06
CA ARG A 745 -13.85 -23.54 -24.76
C ARG A 745 -12.44 -24.15 -24.84
N GLN A 746 -11.69 -23.86 -25.91
CA GLN A 746 -10.33 -24.38 -26.09
C GLN A 746 -9.43 -23.97 -24.91
N VAL A 747 -9.42 -22.69 -24.57
CA VAL A 747 -8.61 -22.16 -23.45
C VAL A 747 -9.00 -22.82 -22.13
N LEU A 748 -10.29 -22.93 -21.83
CA LEU A 748 -10.73 -23.55 -20.58
C LEU A 748 -10.42 -25.05 -20.50
N MET A 749 -10.57 -25.77 -21.64
CA MET A 749 -10.20 -27.20 -21.70
C MET A 749 -8.70 -27.41 -21.50
N GLN A 750 -7.84 -26.45 -21.84
CA GLN A 750 -6.41 -26.51 -21.60
C GLN A 750 -6.05 -26.48 -20.10
N LEU A 751 -6.95 -26.00 -19.22
CA LEU A 751 -6.75 -26.07 -17.77
C LEU A 751 -6.83 -27.52 -17.24
N ILE A 752 -7.54 -28.42 -17.93
CA ILE A 752 -7.84 -29.78 -17.46
C ILE A 752 -7.36 -30.89 -18.41
N ASN A 753 -6.67 -30.58 -19.51
CA ASN A 753 -6.16 -31.57 -20.44
C ASN A 753 -4.65 -31.90 -20.25
N GLY A 754 -4.00 -31.30 -19.24
CA GLY A 754 -2.60 -31.55 -18.93
C GLY A 754 -1.58 -30.68 -19.67
N MET A 755 -2.01 -29.79 -20.57
CA MET A 755 -1.11 -28.95 -21.40
C MET A 755 -0.17 -28.07 -20.55
N TYR A 756 -0.70 -27.42 -19.52
CA TYR A 756 0.06 -26.50 -18.64
C TYR A 756 0.40 -27.11 -17.28
N SER A 757 0.14 -28.41 -17.08
CA SER A 757 0.27 -29.07 -15.77
C SER A 757 1.09 -30.36 -15.80
N LYS A 758 1.95 -30.52 -16.83
CA LYS A 758 2.80 -31.73 -16.98
C LYS A 758 1.99 -33.04 -16.92
N ASN A 759 0.84 -33.05 -17.63
CA ASN A 759 -0.13 -34.15 -17.69
C ASN A 759 -0.95 -34.42 -16.41
N ASP A 760 -0.92 -33.55 -15.42
CA ASP A 760 -1.84 -33.58 -14.28
C ASP A 760 -3.13 -32.80 -14.60
N SER A 761 -4.18 -33.49 -15.04
CA SER A 761 -5.47 -32.88 -15.39
C SER A 761 -6.23 -32.31 -14.20
N GLU A 762 -5.83 -32.63 -12.97
CA GLU A 762 -6.50 -32.20 -11.75
C GLU A 762 -5.94 -30.90 -11.16
N LEU A 763 -4.70 -30.52 -11.52
CA LEU A 763 -4.00 -29.38 -10.91
C LEU A 763 -4.79 -28.08 -11.02
N PHE A 764 -5.27 -27.73 -12.22
CA PHE A 764 -6.02 -26.49 -12.47
C PHE A 764 -7.54 -26.69 -12.53
N ARG A 765 -8.03 -27.89 -12.22
CA ARG A 765 -9.48 -28.17 -12.14
C ARG A 765 -10.22 -27.21 -11.18
N PRO A 766 -9.68 -26.78 -10.03
CA PRO A 766 -10.35 -25.78 -9.21
C PRO A 766 -10.58 -24.43 -9.94
N LEU A 767 -9.66 -23.98 -10.80
CA LEU A 767 -9.85 -22.78 -11.63
C LEU A 767 -10.94 -22.99 -12.70
N TYR A 768 -10.91 -24.13 -13.37
CA TYR A 768 -11.95 -24.52 -14.32
C TYR A 768 -13.33 -24.56 -13.65
N ASN A 769 -13.42 -25.17 -12.47
CA ASN A 769 -14.69 -25.27 -11.74
C ASN A 769 -15.18 -23.89 -11.25
N SER A 770 -14.30 -23.01 -10.81
CA SER A 770 -14.72 -21.66 -10.37
C SER A 770 -15.34 -20.82 -11.51
N LEU A 771 -14.97 -21.11 -12.76
CA LEU A 771 -15.52 -20.45 -13.94
C LEU A 771 -16.82 -21.06 -14.45
N LEU A 772 -17.06 -22.36 -14.27
CA LEU A 772 -18.17 -23.06 -14.92
C LEU A 772 -19.18 -23.69 -13.97
N ASN A 773 -18.81 -23.92 -12.70
CA ASN A 773 -19.63 -24.67 -11.77
C ASN A 773 -20.01 -23.81 -10.55
N THR A 774 -21.31 -23.65 -10.33
CA THR A 774 -21.83 -23.09 -9.09
C THR A 774 -21.72 -24.12 -7.96
N ASN A 775 -21.28 -23.72 -6.79
CA ASN A 775 -21.24 -24.53 -5.59
C ASN A 775 -22.05 -23.87 -4.44
N GLU A 776 -22.06 -24.44 -3.25
CA GLU A 776 -22.86 -23.97 -2.10
C GLU A 776 -22.49 -22.56 -1.64
N THR A 777 -21.24 -22.11 -1.90
CA THR A 777 -20.68 -20.85 -1.37
C THR A 777 -20.44 -19.80 -2.45
N GLN A 778 -20.38 -20.21 -3.73
CA GLN A 778 -19.97 -19.32 -4.81
C GLN A 778 -20.66 -19.67 -6.14
N PHE A 779 -21.12 -18.63 -6.85
CA PHE A 779 -21.63 -18.79 -8.21
C PHE A 779 -20.47 -19.00 -9.19
N ALA A 780 -20.76 -19.69 -10.30
CA ALA A 780 -19.82 -19.84 -11.40
C ALA A 780 -19.43 -18.46 -11.95
N ASP A 781 -18.16 -18.29 -12.24
CA ASP A 781 -17.60 -17.03 -12.78
C ASP A 781 -18.08 -15.76 -12.02
N THR A 782 -17.99 -15.79 -10.69
CA THR A 782 -18.43 -14.70 -9.79
C THR A 782 -17.94 -13.32 -10.23
N TYR A 783 -16.79 -13.24 -10.88
CA TYR A 783 -16.16 -12.00 -11.29
C TYR A 783 -16.29 -11.74 -12.80
N PHE A 784 -17.19 -12.40 -13.50
CA PHE A 784 -17.55 -12.16 -14.91
C PHE A 784 -16.37 -12.20 -15.88
N ILE A 785 -15.42 -13.08 -15.65
CA ILE A 785 -14.22 -13.26 -16.49
C ILE A 785 -14.62 -13.64 -17.92
N LEU A 786 -15.52 -14.63 -18.08
CA LEU A 786 -15.93 -15.11 -19.40
C LEU A 786 -16.87 -14.10 -20.10
N LYS A 787 -17.69 -13.38 -19.32
CA LYS A 787 -18.58 -12.35 -19.85
C LYS A 787 -17.82 -11.22 -20.53
N ASP A 788 -16.72 -10.77 -19.91
CA ASP A 788 -15.89 -9.68 -20.41
C ASP A 788 -14.78 -10.14 -21.37
N PHE A 789 -14.58 -11.45 -21.54
CA PHE A 789 -13.43 -11.99 -22.26
C PHE A 789 -13.29 -11.44 -23.68
N ARG A 790 -14.36 -11.44 -24.47
CA ARG A 790 -14.31 -10.97 -25.87
C ARG A 790 -14.05 -9.47 -25.98
N SER A 791 -14.69 -8.65 -25.14
CA SER A 791 -14.42 -7.21 -25.11
C SER A 791 -12.98 -6.91 -24.69
N TYR A 792 -12.39 -7.74 -23.81
CA TYR A 792 -10.97 -7.64 -23.44
C TYR A 792 -10.06 -8.00 -24.62
N VAL A 793 -10.34 -9.08 -25.35
CA VAL A 793 -9.61 -9.43 -26.58
C VAL A 793 -9.63 -8.28 -27.59
N GLU A 794 -10.79 -7.70 -27.86
CA GLU A 794 -10.94 -6.56 -28.78
C GLU A 794 -10.16 -5.32 -28.31
N ALA A 795 -10.15 -5.05 -27.02
CA ALA A 795 -9.36 -3.95 -26.45
C ALA A 795 -7.86 -4.19 -26.61
N GLN A 796 -7.39 -5.41 -26.41
CA GLN A 796 -6.00 -5.82 -26.60
C GLN A 796 -5.56 -5.70 -28.09
N GLU A 797 -6.43 -6.02 -29.03
CA GLU A 797 -6.18 -5.82 -30.45
C GLU A 797 -6.08 -4.33 -30.83
N LYS A 798 -6.91 -3.49 -30.20
CA LYS A 798 -6.82 -2.02 -30.37
C LYS A 798 -5.50 -1.48 -29.83
N VAL A 799 -5.02 -1.98 -28.70
CA VAL A 799 -3.70 -1.65 -28.13
C VAL A 799 -2.59 -1.99 -29.13
N GLU A 800 -2.59 -3.21 -29.68
CA GLU A 800 -1.58 -3.63 -30.66
C GLU A 800 -1.58 -2.73 -31.89
N LYS A 801 -2.75 -2.44 -32.42
CA LYS A 801 -2.92 -1.55 -33.58
C LYS A 801 -2.42 -0.13 -33.29
N ALA A 802 -2.73 0.42 -32.12
CA ALA A 802 -2.30 1.75 -31.70
C ALA A 802 -0.77 1.82 -31.50
N TYR A 803 -0.16 0.76 -30.93
CA TYR A 803 1.27 0.72 -30.70
C TYR A 803 2.11 0.71 -32.00
N ARG A 804 1.57 0.26 -33.11
CA ARG A 804 2.21 0.29 -34.43
C ARG A 804 2.34 1.71 -34.98
N ASP A 805 1.50 2.64 -34.56
CA ASP A 805 1.61 4.06 -34.84
C ASP A 805 2.48 4.71 -33.73
N GLU A 806 3.80 4.70 -33.94
CA GLU A 806 4.76 5.18 -32.94
C GLU A 806 4.49 6.63 -32.51
N LYS A 807 4.06 7.51 -33.42
CA LYS A 807 3.76 8.92 -33.11
C LYS A 807 2.45 9.04 -32.32
N GLY A 808 1.42 8.32 -32.73
CA GLY A 808 0.14 8.26 -32.02
C GLY A 808 0.31 7.70 -30.62
N TRP A 809 1.09 6.63 -30.47
CA TRP A 809 1.38 6.05 -29.16
C TRP A 809 2.17 7.00 -28.25
N ALA A 810 3.22 7.63 -28.76
CA ALA A 810 4.00 8.62 -28.04
C ALA A 810 3.14 9.79 -27.54
N LYS A 811 2.23 10.28 -28.39
CA LYS A 811 1.25 11.31 -28.02
C LYS A 811 0.36 10.85 -26.87
N MET A 812 -0.25 9.66 -26.98
CA MET A 812 -1.11 9.10 -25.93
C MET A 812 -0.35 8.97 -24.59
N ALA A 813 0.86 8.41 -24.62
CA ALA A 813 1.69 8.21 -23.45
C ALA A 813 2.09 9.55 -22.81
N LEU A 814 2.45 10.54 -23.59
CA LEU A 814 2.82 11.87 -23.12
C LEU A 814 1.62 12.62 -22.51
N LEU A 815 0.43 12.50 -23.11
CA LEU A 815 -0.80 13.06 -22.57
C LEU A 815 -1.19 12.40 -21.24
N ASN A 816 -0.96 11.09 -21.06
CA ASN A 816 -1.14 10.44 -19.76
C ASN A 816 -0.26 11.07 -18.68
N VAL A 817 1.02 11.34 -18.95
CA VAL A 817 1.89 12.07 -18.01
C VAL A 817 1.37 13.48 -17.75
N ALA A 818 1.03 14.22 -18.80
CA ALA A 818 0.59 15.62 -18.69
C ALA A 818 -0.66 15.77 -17.82
N HIS A 819 -1.63 14.88 -17.96
CA HIS A 819 -2.91 14.94 -17.24
C HIS A 819 -2.93 14.15 -15.93
N SER A 820 -1.78 13.70 -15.42
CA SER A 820 -1.72 12.96 -14.14
C SER A 820 -1.76 13.87 -12.90
N GLY A 821 -1.78 15.18 -13.07
CA GLY A 821 -1.68 16.18 -12.00
C GLY A 821 -2.71 16.05 -10.87
N LYS A 822 -3.95 15.64 -11.18
CA LYS A 822 -5.01 15.39 -10.19
C LYS A 822 -4.63 14.33 -9.16
N PHE A 823 -3.84 13.33 -9.55
CA PHE A 823 -3.59 12.13 -8.74
C PHE A 823 -2.38 12.26 -7.80
N THR A 824 -2.03 13.48 -7.40
CA THR A 824 -1.06 13.71 -6.33
C THR A 824 -1.68 13.51 -4.95
N SER A 825 -0.95 12.84 -4.04
CA SER A 825 -1.35 12.74 -2.63
C SER A 825 -1.32 14.09 -1.92
N ASP A 826 -0.58 15.07 -2.43
CA ASP A 826 -0.58 16.44 -1.88
C ASP A 826 -1.98 17.08 -1.99
N ARG A 827 -2.67 16.93 -3.13
CA ARG A 827 -4.07 17.35 -3.30
C ARG A 827 -5.00 16.61 -2.34
N THR A 828 -4.85 15.27 -2.28
CA THR A 828 -5.70 14.46 -1.41
C THR A 828 -5.57 14.89 0.04
N ILE A 829 -4.35 15.10 0.54
CA ILE A 829 -4.11 15.58 1.90
C ILE A 829 -4.74 16.96 2.12
N GLN A 830 -4.58 17.89 1.15
CA GLN A 830 -5.20 19.22 1.28
C GLN A 830 -6.72 19.11 1.43
N GLU A 831 -7.39 18.26 0.64
CA GLU A 831 -8.84 18.03 0.75
C GLU A 831 -9.24 17.43 2.12
N TYR A 832 -8.46 16.48 2.67
CA TYR A 832 -8.69 15.97 4.03
C TYR A 832 -8.53 17.06 5.09
N VAL A 833 -7.52 17.93 4.95
CA VAL A 833 -7.30 19.04 5.89
C VAL A 833 -8.44 20.03 5.83
N ASP A 834 -8.86 20.43 4.64
CA ASP A 834 -9.89 21.44 4.43
C ASP A 834 -11.27 20.97 4.95
N ASP A 835 -11.62 19.71 4.71
CA ASP A 835 -12.98 19.20 4.95
C ASP A 835 -13.13 18.40 6.26
N ILE A 836 -12.05 17.83 6.81
CA ILE A 836 -12.15 16.83 7.90
C ILE A 836 -11.23 17.17 9.08
N TRP A 837 -9.92 17.34 8.83
CA TRP A 837 -8.97 17.44 9.94
C TRP A 837 -8.78 18.84 10.47
N HIS A 838 -8.92 19.85 9.63
CA HIS A 838 -8.73 21.27 9.98
C HIS A 838 -7.40 21.52 10.69
N LEU A 839 -6.30 21.06 10.06
CA LEU A 839 -4.95 21.25 10.57
C LEU A 839 -4.38 22.58 10.09
N ASP A 840 -3.57 23.21 10.92
CA ASP A 840 -2.78 24.38 10.56
C ASP A 840 -1.39 23.99 10.08
N LYS A 841 -0.87 24.74 9.09
CA LYS A 841 0.51 24.55 8.62
C LYS A 841 1.49 25.11 9.64
N VAL A 842 2.55 24.36 9.87
CA VAL A 842 3.65 24.76 10.74
C VAL A 842 4.91 24.95 9.91
N LYS A 843 5.59 26.07 10.13
CA LYS A 843 6.88 26.36 9.50
C LYS A 843 8.02 26.07 10.47
N VAL A 844 8.84 25.09 10.13
CA VAL A 844 10.00 24.70 10.93
C VAL A 844 11.23 25.46 10.45
N GLU A 845 11.82 26.26 11.34
CA GLU A 845 13.06 26.98 11.08
C GLU A 845 14.23 26.27 11.78
N MET A 846 15.34 26.13 11.07
CA MET A 846 16.58 25.62 11.69
C MET A 846 17.20 26.72 12.56
N PRO A 847 17.72 26.37 13.73
CA PRO A 847 18.31 27.32 14.67
C PRO A 847 19.56 28.02 14.11
#